data_70ead43fb3f98b86e0846e83572df264
#
_entry.id   70ead43fb3f98b86e0846e83572df264
#
_cell.length_a   1.000
_cell.length_b   1.000
_cell.length_c   1.000
_cell.angle_alpha   90.00
_cell.angle_beta   90.00
_cell.angle_gamma   90.00
#
_symmetry.space_group_name_H-M   'P 1'
#
loop_
_entity.id
_entity.type
_entity.pdbx_description
1 polymer ?
#
loop_
_entity_poly.entity_id
_entity_poly.type
_entity_poly.pdbx_seq_one_letter_code
_entity_poly.pdbx_strand_id
1 'polypeptide(L)'
;MLKRFAFATLVLAVSEVSFACAAVRAETGTEAWLRYGRLDEKTARQYRELPTTVAELGNSEILKSAQTELILAIRGTLGRTLAIGKRNANEPAIILGTLPEIQKYFSDLHAPNLVADGFWIEFDARHNLIVTAQNERGVLYATFALARKIALGESISNINEVRNPSAPIRWVDQWDNLDGTIERGYAGRSIFFDDGKILADNPRINAYARILASVGINGCNINNVNANPHLLDDVNIPQLAEIATKFRKWGIELSISVNLSSPKTIGGLETFDPLDPRVAEWWQIKVNALYAAIPDFGGFVVKADSEGQLGPSFYGRTPADAANVIARALKPHHGIVFYRAFVYDHHLDWRNPKNDRAKAAYDNFHPLDGQFDDNVIIQIKLGPIDFQAREPVSPLLGALQKTNEAIELQVTQEYTGQQRHLCFLIPMWKEVLDFDLHANRASSPVKEILTGKTFRRSINGYVAVVNVGTDKNWLGHPLAMSNLYGYARLAWDPNLSAEEIAREWTALTFSRDPDVAGTISGMLLSSWRTYELYTGPLGMQTLTDITGSHYGPNIESSEENGWGQWHRADVRGVGMDRSVATGTGYAGQYSPPVAKSYESSETTPDDLLTFFHHVPYTYVLHSGKTVIQHIYDSHYEGAERAAEYAKTWQTLKGKFDDERYAKTLALLEYQAGHAIVWRDAICEYFLKLSGIPDAKGRAGHHVGRIEAESMELSRYTTIDVRPWENASGGKAIECLAADGCSAKFKFEGQPGKYEIDIQYFDLKNGDGRYRVFVADKLVDEWIASFQLPATKIGGDSSGRHRSPGVQINRGDEIRIEGIPDKEDHAAFDYIEIIPQLRH
;
A
#
# COMPACT_ATOMS: atom_id res chain seq x y z
N MET A 1 43.55 -0.54 79.14
CA MET A 1 42.73 0.47 79.83
C MET A 1 42.02 1.26 78.76
N LEU A 2 40.67 1.11 78.71
CA LEU A 2 39.81 1.60 77.68
C LEU A 2 39.62 3.12 77.69
N LYS A 3 39.67 3.75 76.52
CA LYS A 3 39.06 5.04 76.31
C LYS A 3 38.00 4.91 75.21
N ARG A 4 36.77 5.19 75.63
CA ARG A 4 35.63 5.32 74.78
C ARG A 4 35.65 6.63 74.02
N PHE A 5 35.51 6.59 72.70
CA PHE A 5 35.16 7.74 71.91
C PHE A 5 33.72 7.59 71.40
N ALA A 6 32.89 8.58 71.76
CA ALA A 6 31.51 8.70 71.20
C ALA A 6 31.59 9.40 69.88
N PHE A 7 30.98 8.82 68.86
CA PHE A 7 30.73 9.48 67.56
C PHE A 7 29.28 9.90 67.52
N ALA A 8 29.09 11.19 67.41
CA ALA A 8 27.79 11.78 67.14
C ALA A 8 27.40 11.57 65.60
N THR A 9 26.35 10.84 65.36
CA THR A 9 25.82 10.63 63.99
C THR A 9 24.86 11.76 63.66
N LEU A 10 25.28 12.61 62.73
CA LEU A 10 24.41 13.62 62.10
C LEU A 10 23.57 12.96 61.04
N VAL A 11 22.27 12.86 61.26
CA VAL A 11 21.33 12.36 60.24
C VAL A 11 20.96 13.51 59.31
N LEU A 12 21.53 13.51 58.10
CA LEU A 12 21.04 14.34 57.00
C LEU A 12 19.84 13.61 56.35
N ALA A 13 18.66 14.15 56.49
CA ALA A 13 17.51 13.75 55.73
C ALA A 13 17.67 14.28 54.29
N VAL A 14 18.07 13.41 53.37
CA VAL A 14 18.01 13.69 51.93
C VAL A 14 16.61 13.29 51.49
N SER A 15 15.77 14.26 51.18
CA SER A 15 14.49 14.02 50.51
C SER A 15 14.75 13.57 49.07
N GLU A 16 14.66 12.27 48.84
CA GLU A 16 14.59 11.72 47.46
C GLU A 16 13.28 12.17 46.80
N VAL A 17 13.38 13.20 45.97
CA VAL A 17 12.37 13.48 44.96
C VAL A 17 12.54 12.42 43.88
N SER A 18 11.82 11.32 44.02
CA SER A 18 11.69 10.31 42.94
C SER A 18 11.00 10.95 41.76
N PHE A 19 11.74 11.46 40.80
CA PHE A 19 11.28 11.63 39.46
C PHE A 19 10.99 10.21 38.91
N ALA A 20 9.75 9.77 38.97
CA ALA A 20 9.29 8.65 38.21
C ALA A 20 9.39 9.06 36.72
N CYS A 21 10.54 8.81 36.13
CA CYS A 21 10.71 8.76 34.70
C CYS A 21 9.80 7.60 34.25
N ALA A 22 8.58 7.90 33.80
CA ALA A 22 7.77 6.93 33.07
C ALA A 22 8.63 6.51 31.90
N ALA A 23 9.20 5.31 31.95
CA ALA A 23 9.91 4.72 30.84
C ALA A 23 8.92 4.76 29.66
N VAL A 24 9.17 5.65 28.71
CA VAL A 24 8.48 5.66 27.43
C VAL A 24 8.74 4.28 26.84
N ARG A 25 7.73 3.43 26.82
CA ARG A 25 7.85 2.10 26.26
C ARG A 25 8.22 2.32 24.80
N ALA A 26 9.36 1.79 24.37
CA ALA A 26 9.79 1.93 22.98
C ALA A 26 8.64 1.54 22.04
N GLU A 27 8.33 2.38 21.09
CA GLU A 27 7.27 2.16 20.11
C GLU A 27 7.65 0.96 19.26
N THR A 28 6.80 -0.07 19.21
CA THR A 28 7.09 -1.29 18.47
C THR A 28 6.57 -1.25 17.03
N GLY A 29 5.71 -0.27 16.68
CA GLY A 29 5.01 -0.21 15.40
C GLY A 29 3.87 -1.25 15.27
N THR A 30 3.81 -2.22 16.18
CA THR A 30 2.82 -3.31 16.12
C THR A 30 1.41 -2.83 16.41
N GLU A 31 1.26 -1.78 17.17
CA GLU A 31 -0.02 -1.17 17.52
C GLU A 31 -0.65 -0.38 16.38
N ALA A 32 0.11 -0.04 15.32
CA ALA A 32 -0.33 0.80 14.21
C ALA A 32 -1.01 2.10 14.74
N TRP A 33 -2.28 2.32 14.44
CA TRP A 33 -3.08 3.45 14.94
C TRP A 33 -3.80 3.16 16.26
N LEU A 34 -3.69 1.94 16.82
CA LEU A 34 -4.33 1.52 18.08
C LEU A 34 -3.43 1.77 19.31
N ARG A 35 -2.66 2.86 19.30
CA ARG A 35 -1.71 3.22 20.37
C ARG A 35 -2.39 3.68 21.66
N TYR A 36 -3.60 4.24 21.54
CA TYR A 36 -4.37 4.80 22.65
C TYR A 36 -3.54 5.75 23.54
N GLY A 37 -2.85 6.68 22.89
CA GLY A 37 -2.00 7.64 23.57
C GLY A 37 -2.75 8.50 24.58
N ARG A 38 -2.13 8.75 25.74
CA ARG A 38 -2.71 9.52 26.84
C ARG A 38 -3.24 10.87 26.36
N LEU A 39 -4.48 11.21 26.76
CA LEU A 39 -5.04 12.54 26.58
C LEU A 39 -4.47 13.51 27.62
N ASP A 40 -4.32 14.77 27.23
CA ASP A 40 -4.04 15.84 28.19
C ASP A 40 -5.20 16.00 29.18
N GLU A 41 -4.92 16.58 30.36
CA GLU A 41 -5.91 16.69 31.42
C GLU A 41 -7.16 17.50 31.04
N LYS A 42 -6.99 18.54 30.22
CA LYS A 42 -8.11 19.36 29.78
C LYS A 42 -9.05 18.54 28.90
N THR A 43 -8.54 17.85 27.90
CA THR A 43 -9.29 16.97 27.02
C THR A 43 -9.89 15.79 27.77
N ALA A 44 -9.14 15.16 28.69
CA ALA A 44 -9.62 14.03 29.48
C ALA A 44 -10.82 14.39 30.41
N ARG A 45 -10.91 15.66 30.82
CA ARG A 45 -12.02 16.12 31.71
C ARG A 45 -13.39 15.98 31.10
N GLN A 46 -13.53 16.06 29.79
CA GLN A 46 -14.83 15.92 29.11
C GLN A 46 -15.44 14.52 29.22
N TYR A 47 -14.62 13.51 29.57
CA TYR A 47 -15.06 12.12 29.72
C TYR A 47 -15.32 11.72 31.19
N ARG A 48 -15.46 12.66 32.12
CA ARG A 48 -15.66 12.34 33.56
C ARG A 48 -16.95 11.60 33.83
N GLU A 49 -17.98 11.87 33.04
CA GLU A 49 -19.32 11.27 33.18
C GLU A 49 -19.43 9.90 32.48
N LEU A 50 -18.38 9.46 31.77
CA LEU A 50 -18.38 8.13 31.19
C LEU A 50 -18.44 7.07 32.27
N PRO A 51 -19.39 6.08 32.20
CA PRO A 51 -19.52 5.03 33.22
C PRO A 51 -18.20 4.30 33.47
N THR A 52 -18.02 3.82 34.70
CA THR A 52 -16.78 3.13 35.12
C THR A 52 -16.88 1.60 35.02
N THR A 53 -18.04 1.10 34.67
CA THR A 53 -18.29 -0.34 34.49
C THR A 53 -18.65 -0.62 33.03
N VAL A 54 -18.15 -1.74 32.51
CA VAL A 54 -18.56 -2.28 31.20
C VAL A 54 -19.23 -3.63 31.39
N ALA A 55 -20.40 -3.81 30.80
CA ALA A 55 -21.17 -5.04 30.81
C ALA A 55 -21.45 -5.52 29.39
N GLU A 56 -21.27 -6.81 29.14
CA GLU A 56 -21.66 -7.45 27.88
C GLU A 56 -23.02 -8.19 28.05
N LEU A 57 -23.87 -8.11 27.03
CA LEU A 57 -25.08 -8.90 26.89
C LEU A 57 -24.85 -9.95 25.80
N GLY A 58 -24.37 -11.10 26.24
CA GLY A 58 -23.91 -12.21 25.42
C GLY A 58 -22.66 -12.87 26.01
N ASN A 59 -22.08 -13.82 25.29
CA ASN A 59 -20.90 -14.55 25.77
C ASN A 59 -19.97 -14.97 24.63
N SER A 60 -20.12 -14.39 23.46
CA SER A 60 -19.27 -14.71 22.30
C SER A 60 -17.85 -14.18 22.43
N GLU A 61 -16.92 -14.77 21.70
CA GLU A 61 -15.55 -14.31 21.67
C GLU A 61 -15.42 -12.91 21.04
N ILE A 62 -16.30 -12.54 20.11
CA ILE A 62 -16.32 -11.19 19.49
C ILE A 62 -16.71 -10.13 20.53
N LEU A 63 -17.74 -10.38 21.35
CA LEU A 63 -18.14 -9.47 22.42
C LEU A 63 -17.06 -9.33 23.48
N LYS A 64 -16.37 -10.43 23.84
CA LYS A 64 -15.23 -10.40 24.76
C LYS A 64 -14.05 -9.58 24.17
N SER A 65 -13.79 -9.70 22.86
CA SER A 65 -12.80 -8.86 22.19
C SER A 65 -13.20 -7.39 22.25
N ALA A 66 -14.47 -7.06 21.99
CA ALA A 66 -14.99 -5.70 22.10
C ALA A 66 -14.84 -5.14 23.54
N GLN A 67 -15.20 -5.90 24.56
CA GLN A 67 -15.06 -5.50 25.95
C GLN A 67 -13.58 -5.26 26.33
N THR A 68 -12.71 -6.19 25.95
CA THR A 68 -11.26 -6.08 26.20
C THR A 68 -10.68 -4.85 25.53
N GLU A 69 -11.02 -4.61 24.27
CA GLU A 69 -10.55 -3.47 23.49
C GLU A 69 -10.98 -2.13 24.12
N LEU A 70 -12.22 -2.04 24.54
CA LEU A 70 -12.72 -0.83 25.20
C LEU A 70 -11.97 -0.53 26.50
N ILE A 71 -11.70 -1.57 27.32
CA ILE A 71 -10.90 -1.44 28.55
C ILE A 71 -9.50 -0.96 28.23
N LEU A 72 -8.84 -1.51 27.19
CA LEU A 72 -7.51 -1.09 26.76
C LEU A 72 -7.50 0.37 26.29
N ALA A 73 -8.48 0.76 25.48
CA ALA A 73 -8.62 2.11 24.97
C ALA A 73 -8.81 3.15 26.09
N ILE A 74 -9.72 2.88 27.01
CA ILE A 74 -10.01 3.77 28.16
C ILE A 74 -8.81 3.85 29.10
N ARG A 75 -8.12 2.72 29.35
CA ARG A 75 -6.93 2.70 30.18
C ARG A 75 -5.78 3.51 29.54
N GLY A 76 -5.57 3.36 28.25
CA GLY A 76 -4.53 4.09 27.54
C GLY A 76 -4.83 5.59 27.49
N THR A 77 -6.00 5.97 26.99
CA THR A 77 -6.37 7.37 26.72
C THR A 77 -6.68 8.16 28.01
N LEU A 78 -7.45 7.59 28.94
CA LEU A 78 -7.93 8.28 30.14
C LEU A 78 -7.21 7.89 31.42
N GLY A 79 -6.39 6.81 31.42
CA GLY A 79 -5.62 6.30 32.55
C GLY A 79 -6.48 5.69 33.66
N ARG A 80 -7.69 5.32 33.37
CA ARG A 80 -8.59 4.60 34.28
C ARG A 80 -8.96 3.26 33.67
N THR A 81 -9.13 2.24 34.53
CA THR A 81 -9.54 0.92 34.09
C THR A 81 -11.02 0.75 34.36
N LEU A 82 -11.80 0.33 33.36
CA LEU A 82 -13.19 -0.04 33.53
C LEU A 82 -13.30 -1.36 34.33
N ALA A 83 -14.25 -1.41 35.25
CA ALA A 83 -14.58 -2.65 35.91
C ALA A 83 -15.44 -3.53 34.99
N ILE A 84 -15.16 -4.83 34.93
CA ILE A 84 -16.04 -5.78 34.27
C ILE A 84 -17.18 -6.10 35.24
N GLY A 85 -18.43 -5.86 34.85
CA GLY A 85 -19.57 -6.09 35.72
C GLY A 85 -20.75 -6.69 34.98
N LYS A 86 -21.71 -7.24 35.78
CA LYS A 86 -23.04 -7.51 35.28
C LYS A 86 -23.83 -6.22 35.32
N ARG A 87 -24.79 -6.06 34.39
CA ARG A 87 -25.69 -4.91 34.40
C ARG A 87 -26.38 -4.80 35.79
N ASN A 88 -26.18 -3.67 36.44
CA ASN A 88 -26.90 -3.29 37.64
C ASN A 88 -27.93 -2.20 37.26
N ALA A 89 -29.21 -2.40 37.56
CA ALA A 89 -30.26 -1.46 37.21
C ALA A 89 -30.13 -0.08 37.90
N ASN A 90 -29.32 0.02 38.95
CA ASN A 90 -29.15 1.22 39.76
C ASN A 90 -27.85 1.99 39.49
N GLU A 91 -26.94 1.48 38.67
CA GLU A 91 -25.66 2.13 38.36
C GLU A 91 -25.45 2.24 36.84
N PRO A 92 -25.08 3.42 36.32
CA PRO A 92 -24.75 3.56 34.90
C PRO A 92 -23.60 2.66 34.49
N ALA A 93 -23.74 2.04 33.32
CA ALA A 93 -22.71 1.19 32.71
C ALA A 93 -22.56 1.46 31.22
N ILE A 94 -21.38 1.08 30.65
CA ILE A 94 -21.24 0.90 29.22
C ILE A 94 -21.75 -0.50 28.88
N ILE A 95 -22.73 -0.59 28.01
CA ILE A 95 -23.44 -1.85 27.72
C ILE A 95 -23.17 -2.25 26.28
N LEU A 96 -22.50 -3.39 26.11
CA LEU A 96 -22.18 -3.99 24.82
C LEU A 96 -23.13 -5.14 24.52
N GLY A 97 -23.79 -5.12 23.38
CA GLY A 97 -24.69 -6.21 22.98
C GLY A 97 -25.34 -5.96 21.62
N THR A 98 -25.82 -7.03 21.03
CA THR A 98 -26.63 -6.91 19.80
C THR A 98 -27.97 -6.26 20.09
N LEU A 99 -28.56 -5.60 19.12
CA LEU A 99 -29.82 -4.89 19.27
C LEU A 99 -30.96 -5.80 19.85
N PRO A 100 -31.13 -7.05 19.39
CA PRO A 100 -32.10 -7.94 19.99
C PRO A 100 -31.84 -8.24 21.48
N GLU A 101 -30.59 -8.35 21.91
CA GLU A 101 -30.24 -8.55 23.33
C GLU A 101 -30.45 -7.27 24.14
N ILE A 102 -30.13 -6.10 23.62
CA ILE A 102 -30.34 -4.80 24.24
C ILE A 102 -31.83 -4.56 24.47
N GLN A 103 -32.70 -4.83 23.49
CA GLN A 103 -34.15 -4.61 23.57
C GLN A 103 -34.85 -5.45 24.64
N LYS A 104 -34.28 -6.60 25.03
CA LYS A 104 -34.81 -7.39 26.16
C LYS A 104 -34.78 -6.62 27.48
N TYR A 105 -33.87 -5.67 27.63
CA TYR A 105 -33.64 -4.91 28.86
C TYR A 105 -34.00 -3.43 28.74
N PHE A 106 -34.14 -2.92 27.52
CA PHE A 106 -34.40 -1.52 27.18
C PHE A 106 -35.55 -1.45 26.17
N SER A 107 -36.75 -1.85 26.58
CA SER A 107 -37.95 -1.94 25.72
C SER A 107 -38.35 -0.60 25.09
N ASP A 108 -37.98 0.52 25.72
CA ASP A 108 -38.35 1.86 25.31
C ASP A 108 -37.36 2.48 24.28
N LEU A 109 -36.30 1.74 23.93
CA LEU A 109 -35.34 2.18 22.93
C LEU A 109 -35.93 2.10 21.51
N HIS A 110 -36.07 3.24 20.88
CA HIS A 110 -36.46 3.34 19.48
C HIS A 110 -35.26 3.14 18.57
N ALA A 111 -35.02 1.90 18.16
CA ALA A 111 -33.86 1.53 17.35
C ALA A 111 -33.89 2.15 15.95
N PRO A 112 -32.79 2.73 15.48
CA PRO A 112 -32.65 3.16 14.10
C PRO A 112 -32.59 1.95 13.15
N ASN A 113 -32.73 2.21 11.85
CA ASN A 113 -32.53 1.17 10.84
C ASN A 113 -31.04 0.82 10.71
N LEU A 114 -30.66 -0.38 11.12
CA LEU A 114 -29.31 -0.92 11.01
C LEU A 114 -29.27 -2.05 9.99
N VAL A 115 -28.30 -2.00 9.07
CA VAL A 115 -27.95 -3.14 8.21
C VAL A 115 -26.98 -4.08 8.95
N ALA A 116 -26.63 -5.22 8.36
CA ALA A 116 -25.58 -6.09 8.87
C ALA A 116 -24.28 -5.27 9.08
N ASP A 117 -23.58 -5.49 10.20
CA ASP A 117 -22.42 -4.74 10.67
C ASP A 117 -22.69 -3.26 11.05
N GLY A 118 -23.91 -2.74 10.79
CA GLY A 118 -24.29 -1.39 11.21
C GLY A 118 -24.43 -1.31 12.72
N PHE A 119 -24.11 -0.15 13.30
CA PHE A 119 -24.07 0.06 14.74
C PHE A 119 -24.72 1.38 15.18
N TRP A 120 -25.00 1.43 16.46
CA TRP A 120 -25.58 2.57 17.13
C TRP A 120 -24.95 2.76 18.53
N ILE A 121 -24.58 4.00 18.84
CA ILE A 121 -24.01 4.40 20.13
C ILE A 121 -24.83 5.56 20.67
N GLU A 122 -25.43 5.41 21.86
CA GLU A 122 -26.16 6.51 22.53
C GLU A 122 -26.15 6.39 24.07
N PHE A 123 -26.42 7.52 24.73
CA PHE A 123 -26.79 7.52 26.16
C PHE A 123 -28.28 7.37 26.34
N ASP A 124 -28.71 6.42 27.17
CA ASP A 124 -30.08 6.31 27.60
C ASP A 124 -30.43 7.35 28.70
N ALA A 125 -31.71 7.44 29.06
CA ALA A 125 -32.21 8.36 30.11
C ALA A 125 -31.61 8.10 31.51
N ARG A 126 -30.94 6.97 31.73
CA ARG A 126 -30.28 6.60 32.98
C ARG A 126 -28.76 6.74 32.93
N HIS A 127 -28.25 7.44 31.90
CA HIS A 127 -26.82 7.61 31.62
C HIS A 127 -26.04 6.30 31.38
N ASN A 128 -26.73 5.20 30.98
CA ASN A 128 -25.98 4.09 30.37
C ASN A 128 -25.50 4.49 28.99
N LEU A 129 -24.26 4.15 28.66
CA LEU A 129 -23.75 4.27 27.28
C LEU A 129 -24.01 2.94 26.57
N ILE A 130 -24.98 2.94 25.68
CA ILE A 130 -25.36 1.77 24.90
C ILE A 130 -24.54 1.73 23.64
N VAL A 131 -23.82 0.63 23.43
CA VAL A 131 -22.99 0.34 22.24
C VAL A 131 -23.59 -0.91 21.62
N THR A 132 -24.39 -0.74 20.59
CA THR A 132 -25.20 -1.81 20.00
C THR A 132 -25.09 -1.86 18.49
N ALA A 133 -25.46 -2.99 17.91
CA ALA A 133 -25.43 -3.23 16.48
C ALA A 133 -26.41 -4.33 16.07
N GLN A 134 -26.61 -4.51 14.75
CA GLN A 134 -27.45 -5.59 14.23
C GLN A 134 -26.88 -6.99 14.55
N ASN A 135 -25.54 -7.12 14.56
CA ASN A 135 -24.83 -8.35 14.88
C ASN A 135 -23.61 -8.08 15.78
N GLU A 136 -22.94 -9.12 16.28
CA GLU A 136 -21.81 -9.00 17.21
C GLU A 136 -20.59 -8.31 16.58
N ARG A 137 -20.34 -8.53 15.29
CA ARG A 137 -19.29 -7.86 14.53
C ARG A 137 -19.52 -6.35 14.50
N GLY A 138 -20.76 -5.91 14.30
CA GLY A 138 -21.13 -4.50 14.39
C GLY A 138 -20.91 -3.91 15.80
N VAL A 139 -21.13 -4.67 16.89
CA VAL A 139 -20.83 -4.23 18.26
C VAL A 139 -19.32 -3.99 18.43
N LEU A 140 -18.49 -4.87 17.88
CA LEU A 140 -17.02 -4.69 17.87
C LEU A 140 -16.63 -3.42 17.09
N TYR A 141 -17.24 -3.17 15.94
CA TYR A 141 -17.00 -1.95 15.15
C TYR A 141 -17.46 -0.68 15.87
N ALA A 142 -18.61 -0.74 16.57
CA ALA A 142 -19.07 0.35 17.44
C ALA A 142 -18.07 0.65 18.54
N THR A 143 -17.51 -0.40 19.15
CA THR A 143 -16.50 -0.29 20.19
C THR A 143 -15.24 0.40 19.68
N PHE A 144 -14.72 0.00 18.52
CA PHE A 144 -13.59 0.68 17.89
C PHE A 144 -13.91 2.11 17.48
N ALA A 145 -15.14 2.40 17.02
CA ALA A 145 -15.57 3.76 16.70
C ALA A 145 -15.59 4.65 17.94
N LEU A 146 -16.11 4.15 19.07
CA LEU A 146 -16.09 4.86 20.36
C LEU A 146 -14.65 5.08 20.85
N ALA A 147 -13.80 4.04 20.79
CA ALA A 147 -12.38 4.13 21.16
C ALA A 147 -11.63 5.16 20.32
N ARG A 148 -11.87 5.20 19.01
CA ARG A 148 -11.31 6.18 18.09
C ARG A 148 -11.72 7.60 18.43
N LYS A 149 -13.03 7.85 18.66
CA LYS A 149 -13.52 9.17 19.09
C LYS A 149 -12.81 9.65 20.35
N ILE A 150 -12.71 8.80 21.37
CA ILE A 150 -12.03 9.14 22.61
C ILE A 150 -10.54 9.39 22.36
N ALA A 151 -9.89 8.54 21.57
CA ALA A 151 -8.46 8.72 21.25
C ALA A 151 -8.17 10.01 20.47
N LEU A 152 -9.12 10.48 19.65
CA LEU A 152 -9.05 11.77 18.95
C LEU A 152 -9.40 12.96 19.86
N GLY A 153 -9.94 12.72 21.06
CA GLY A 153 -10.41 13.78 21.96
C GLY A 153 -11.75 14.40 21.56
N GLU A 154 -12.53 13.70 20.74
CA GLU A 154 -13.87 14.17 20.33
C GLU A 154 -14.90 14.04 21.47
N SER A 155 -15.82 15.01 21.57
CA SER A 155 -16.88 14.95 22.58
C SER A 155 -17.82 13.80 22.32
N ILE A 156 -18.17 13.09 23.40
CA ILE A 156 -19.22 12.07 23.41
C ILE A 156 -20.43 12.48 24.27
N SER A 157 -20.45 13.73 24.81
CA SER A 157 -21.61 14.24 25.52
C SER A 157 -22.80 14.29 24.54
N ASN A 158 -23.90 13.67 24.91
CA ASN A 158 -25.10 13.54 24.05
C ASN A 158 -24.85 12.77 22.73
N ILE A 159 -23.91 11.81 22.73
CA ILE A 159 -23.71 10.96 21.57
C ILE A 159 -25.00 10.19 21.22
N ASN A 160 -25.40 10.31 19.95
CA ASN A 160 -26.42 9.46 19.31
C ASN A 160 -25.94 9.23 17.89
N GLU A 161 -25.09 8.22 17.72
CA GLU A 161 -24.39 7.97 16.47
C GLU A 161 -24.84 6.67 15.84
N VAL A 162 -25.42 6.77 14.65
CA VAL A 162 -25.81 5.63 13.80
C VAL A 162 -24.86 5.56 12.63
N ARG A 163 -24.25 4.39 12.40
CA ARG A 163 -23.39 4.14 11.24
C ARG A 163 -23.72 2.80 10.61
N ASN A 164 -23.86 2.82 9.31
CA ASN A 164 -24.00 1.63 8.50
C ASN A 164 -22.84 1.58 7.49
N PRO A 165 -22.20 0.41 7.26
CA PRO A 165 -21.22 0.30 6.19
C PRO A 165 -21.87 0.51 4.83
N SER A 166 -21.14 1.12 3.89
CA SER A 166 -21.65 1.38 2.54
C SER A 166 -21.79 0.12 1.70
N ALA A 167 -20.95 -0.87 1.95
CA ALA A 167 -20.93 -2.14 1.23
C ALA A 167 -20.75 -3.33 2.18
N PRO A 168 -21.32 -4.50 1.85
CA PRO A 168 -21.20 -5.71 2.68
C PRO A 168 -19.79 -6.33 2.59
N ILE A 169 -19.12 -6.24 1.45
CA ILE A 169 -17.77 -6.80 1.25
C ILE A 169 -16.74 -5.70 1.50
N ARG A 170 -15.84 -5.93 2.46
CA ARG A 170 -14.72 -5.06 2.83
C ARG A 170 -13.54 -5.93 3.21
N TRP A 171 -12.87 -6.46 2.20
CA TRP A 171 -11.88 -7.53 2.33
C TRP A 171 -10.47 -7.06 2.01
N VAL A 172 -9.49 -7.85 2.44
CA VAL A 172 -8.08 -7.68 2.07
C VAL A 172 -7.52 -8.98 1.50
N ASP A 173 -6.60 -8.84 0.55
CA ASP A 173 -5.85 -9.94 -0.05
C ASP A 173 -4.38 -9.85 0.41
N GLN A 174 -3.80 -11.01 0.72
CA GLN A 174 -2.37 -11.21 0.93
C GLN A 174 -1.84 -12.10 -0.20
N TRP A 175 -0.70 -11.72 -0.76
CA TRP A 175 -0.07 -12.52 -1.82
C TRP A 175 1.12 -13.32 -1.26
N ASP A 176 0.88 -13.98 -0.14
CA ASP A 176 1.87 -14.78 0.57
C ASP A 176 2.02 -16.16 -0.06
N ASN A 177 3.27 -16.63 -0.23
CA ASN A 177 3.60 -17.93 -0.76
C ASN A 177 3.92 -18.92 0.37
N LEU A 178 3.76 -20.23 0.12
CA LEU A 178 4.02 -21.26 1.11
C LEU A 178 5.49 -21.31 1.57
N ASP A 179 6.44 -20.84 0.76
CA ASP A 179 7.85 -20.73 1.11
C ASP A 179 8.18 -19.54 2.03
N GLY A 180 7.17 -18.71 2.37
CA GLY A 180 7.31 -17.55 3.22
C GLY A 180 7.70 -16.27 2.47
N THR A 181 7.86 -16.31 1.16
CA THR A 181 7.97 -15.09 0.36
C THR A 181 6.60 -14.45 0.18
N ILE A 182 6.59 -13.16 -0.16
CA ILE A 182 5.37 -12.43 -0.46
C ILE A 182 5.57 -11.80 -1.84
N GLU A 183 4.69 -12.12 -2.79
CA GLU A 183 4.72 -11.46 -4.08
C GLU A 183 4.32 -9.98 -3.90
N ARG A 184 5.19 -9.06 -4.35
CA ARG A 184 5.01 -7.62 -4.11
C ARG A 184 4.88 -7.28 -2.62
N GLY A 185 5.59 -7.99 -1.76
CA GLY A 185 5.72 -7.70 -0.34
C GLY A 185 7.04 -6.99 -0.04
N TYR A 186 6.97 -5.84 0.64
CA TYR A 186 8.14 -4.97 0.88
C TYR A 186 8.44 -4.77 2.37
N ALA A 187 7.89 -5.63 3.21
CA ALA A 187 7.96 -5.53 4.67
C ALA A 187 8.45 -6.83 5.35
N GLY A 188 9.32 -7.56 4.68
CA GLY A 188 9.86 -8.82 5.19
C GLY A 188 9.08 -10.05 4.73
N ARG A 189 9.17 -11.13 5.50
CA ARG A 189 8.58 -12.43 5.15
C ARG A 189 7.12 -12.53 5.58
N SER A 190 6.42 -13.54 5.09
CA SER A 190 5.05 -13.87 5.44
C SER A 190 4.86 -14.03 6.95
N ILE A 191 3.70 -13.58 7.43
CA ILE A 191 3.24 -13.87 8.79
C ILE A 191 2.42 -15.16 8.86
N PHE A 192 2.04 -15.75 7.72
CA PHE A 192 1.17 -16.91 7.59
C PHE A 192 1.92 -18.18 7.21
N PHE A 193 3.03 -18.08 6.46
CA PHE A 193 3.74 -19.23 5.90
C PHE A 193 5.26 -19.09 6.07
N ASP A 194 5.95 -20.22 6.18
CA ASP A 194 7.40 -20.30 6.11
C ASP A 194 7.83 -21.73 5.76
N ASP A 195 8.75 -21.89 4.79
CA ASP A 195 9.32 -23.16 4.37
C ASP A 195 8.28 -24.28 4.19
N GLY A 196 7.20 -23.98 3.47
CA GLY A 196 6.09 -24.91 3.19
C GLY A 196 5.14 -25.18 4.37
N LYS A 197 5.29 -24.46 5.49
CA LYS A 197 4.47 -24.64 6.69
C LYS A 197 3.55 -23.47 6.93
N ILE A 198 2.36 -23.74 7.44
CA ILE A 198 1.43 -22.75 7.94
C ILE A 198 1.82 -22.35 9.37
N LEU A 199 2.06 -21.06 9.59
CA LEU A 199 2.47 -20.47 10.87
C LEU A 199 1.25 -20.16 11.76
N ALA A 200 0.36 -21.12 11.97
CA ALA A 200 -0.90 -20.90 12.69
C ALA A 200 -0.71 -20.30 14.10
N ASP A 201 0.38 -20.60 14.78
CA ASP A 201 0.72 -20.07 16.11
C ASP A 201 1.28 -18.65 16.15
N ASN A 202 1.60 -18.05 14.99
CA ASN A 202 2.20 -16.73 14.94
C ASN A 202 1.29 -15.68 15.60
N PRO A 203 1.74 -14.96 16.66
CA PRO A 203 0.93 -13.96 17.37
C PRO A 203 0.56 -12.74 16.50
N ARG A 204 1.33 -12.49 15.43
CA ARG A 204 1.05 -11.39 14.50
C ARG A 204 -0.27 -11.60 13.76
N ILE A 205 -0.71 -12.84 13.55
CA ILE A 205 -2.00 -13.15 12.92
C ILE A 205 -3.15 -12.56 13.73
N ASN A 206 -3.15 -12.76 15.04
CA ASN A 206 -4.18 -12.19 15.92
C ASN A 206 -4.08 -10.65 15.99
N ALA A 207 -2.87 -10.10 16.03
CA ALA A 207 -2.66 -8.65 16.00
C ALA A 207 -3.13 -8.03 14.68
N TYR A 208 -2.88 -8.69 13.55
CA TYR A 208 -3.35 -8.25 12.25
C TYR A 208 -4.89 -8.26 12.15
N ALA A 209 -5.54 -9.33 12.59
CA ALA A 209 -7.00 -9.41 12.64
C ALA A 209 -7.62 -8.28 13.49
N ARG A 210 -7.00 -7.93 14.63
CA ARG A 210 -7.40 -6.78 15.47
C ARG A 210 -7.28 -5.47 14.70
N ILE A 211 -6.18 -5.25 13.98
CA ILE A 211 -5.97 -4.06 13.15
C ILE A 211 -7.04 -3.96 12.06
N LEU A 212 -7.33 -5.04 11.34
CA LEU A 212 -8.36 -5.09 10.31
C LEU A 212 -9.75 -4.78 10.87
N ALA A 213 -10.13 -5.42 11.98
CA ALA A 213 -11.41 -5.18 12.62
C ALA A 213 -11.59 -3.73 13.09
N SER A 214 -10.51 -3.07 13.54
CA SER A 214 -10.54 -1.70 14.07
C SER A 214 -10.98 -0.66 13.04
N VAL A 215 -10.93 -0.98 11.77
CA VAL A 215 -11.31 -0.12 10.64
C VAL A 215 -12.47 -0.68 9.81
N GLY A 216 -13.10 -1.76 10.29
CA GLY A 216 -14.33 -2.30 9.70
C GLY A 216 -14.13 -3.28 8.54
N ILE A 217 -12.93 -3.83 8.37
CA ILE A 217 -12.68 -4.96 7.45
C ILE A 217 -13.35 -6.22 8.01
N ASN A 218 -13.93 -7.04 7.13
CA ASN A 218 -14.68 -8.24 7.52
C ASN A 218 -14.23 -9.56 6.88
N GLY A 219 -13.19 -9.54 6.02
CA GLY A 219 -12.62 -10.76 5.44
C GLY A 219 -11.17 -10.57 5.01
N CYS A 220 -10.42 -11.68 4.96
CA CYS A 220 -9.02 -11.70 4.58
C CYS A 220 -8.69 -13.00 3.83
N ASN A 221 -8.21 -12.85 2.60
CA ASN A 221 -7.52 -13.90 1.85
C ASN A 221 -6.05 -13.91 2.27
N ILE A 222 -5.48 -15.08 2.56
CA ILE A 222 -4.15 -15.16 3.21
C ILE A 222 -3.01 -15.63 2.31
N ASN A 223 -3.29 -16.07 1.08
CA ASN A 223 -2.25 -16.58 0.18
C ASN A 223 -2.34 -15.96 -1.22
N ASN A 224 -1.22 -16.10 -1.92
CA ASN A 224 -1.04 -15.56 -3.26
C ASN A 224 -2.14 -16.04 -4.23
N VAL A 225 -2.60 -15.12 -5.06
CA VAL A 225 -3.55 -15.39 -6.16
C VAL A 225 -2.95 -16.31 -7.24
N ASN A 226 -1.62 -16.37 -7.36
CA ASN A 226 -0.88 -17.43 -8.06
C ASN A 226 -0.81 -18.68 -7.18
N ALA A 227 -1.97 -19.22 -6.82
CA ALA A 227 -2.14 -20.18 -5.74
C ALA A 227 -1.40 -21.49 -5.96
N ASN A 228 -0.66 -21.93 -4.94
CA ASN A 228 -0.12 -23.28 -4.89
C ASN A 228 -1.24 -24.27 -4.55
N PRO A 229 -1.54 -25.27 -5.41
CA PRO A 229 -2.59 -26.27 -5.16
C PRO A 229 -2.46 -27.00 -3.81
N HIS A 230 -1.21 -27.21 -3.35
CA HIS A 230 -0.92 -27.94 -2.11
C HIS A 230 -1.41 -27.25 -0.83
N LEU A 231 -1.83 -25.99 -0.88
CA LEU A 231 -2.50 -25.37 0.26
C LEU A 231 -3.81 -26.10 0.60
N LEU A 232 -4.47 -26.72 -0.38
CA LEU A 232 -5.69 -27.51 -0.22
C LEU A 232 -5.46 -28.97 0.19
N ASP A 233 -4.23 -29.39 0.46
CA ASP A 233 -3.96 -30.73 1.00
C ASP A 233 -4.65 -30.87 2.36
N ASP A 234 -5.23 -32.05 2.64
CA ASP A 234 -6.03 -32.28 3.85
C ASP A 234 -5.23 -32.08 5.15
N VAL A 235 -3.90 -32.26 5.10
CA VAL A 235 -2.99 -32.01 6.23
C VAL A 235 -2.95 -30.53 6.64
N ASN A 236 -3.28 -29.61 5.76
CA ASN A 236 -3.26 -28.17 5.99
C ASN A 236 -4.58 -27.62 6.58
N ILE A 237 -5.68 -28.36 6.42
CA ILE A 237 -7.01 -27.90 6.89
C ILE A 237 -7.04 -27.58 8.40
N PRO A 238 -6.44 -28.39 9.30
CA PRO A 238 -6.42 -28.06 10.73
C PRO A 238 -5.71 -26.75 11.05
N GLN A 239 -4.58 -26.45 10.38
CA GLN A 239 -3.83 -25.22 10.59
C GLN A 239 -4.61 -23.98 10.05
N LEU A 240 -5.28 -24.14 8.92
CA LEU A 240 -6.19 -23.11 8.39
C LEU A 240 -7.34 -22.83 9.38
N ALA A 241 -7.90 -23.88 10.00
CA ALA A 241 -8.94 -23.75 11.03
C ALA A 241 -8.44 -23.01 12.28
N GLU A 242 -7.17 -23.16 12.64
CA GLU A 242 -6.57 -22.43 13.74
C GLU A 242 -6.44 -20.92 13.41
N ILE A 243 -6.00 -20.56 12.19
CA ILE A 243 -5.99 -19.17 11.71
C ILE A 243 -7.41 -18.61 11.72
N ALA A 244 -8.40 -19.35 11.19
CA ALA A 244 -9.79 -18.93 11.17
C ALA A 244 -10.33 -18.68 12.60
N THR A 245 -9.93 -19.48 13.57
CA THR A 245 -10.29 -19.29 14.98
C THR A 245 -9.74 -17.99 15.55
N LYS A 246 -8.49 -17.60 15.18
CA LYS A 246 -7.91 -16.32 15.58
C LYS A 246 -8.63 -15.14 14.90
N PHE A 247 -8.98 -15.29 13.61
CA PHE A 247 -9.71 -14.28 12.86
C PHE A 247 -11.14 -14.08 13.38
N ARG A 248 -11.86 -15.16 13.68
CA ARG A 248 -13.25 -15.15 14.18
C ARG A 248 -13.42 -14.31 15.44
N LYS A 249 -12.43 -14.29 16.35
CA LYS A 249 -12.46 -13.45 17.56
C LYS A 249 -12.58 -11.95 17.24
N TRP A 250 -12.17 -11.56 16.05
CA TRP A 250 -12.21 -10.20 15.54
C TRP A 250 -13.26 -10.01 14.45
N GLY A 251 -14.12 -11.01 14.20
CA GLY A 251 -15.15 -10.95 13.18
C GLY A 251 -14.63 -10.95 11.75
N ILE A 252 -13.41 -11.44 11.50
CA ILE A 252 -12.81 -11.56 10.19
C ILE A 252 -13.05 -12.97 9.63
N GLU A 253 -13.57 -13.05 8.42
CA GLU A 253 -13.75 -14.31 7.70
C GLU A 253 -12.46 -14.69 6.97
N LEU A 254 -12.04 -15.96 7.10
CA LEU A 254 -10.89 -16.50 6.36
C LEU A 254 -11.28 -16.88 4.95
N SER A 255 -10.49 -16.48 3.97
CA SER A 255 -10.51 -16.97 2.59
C SER A 255 -9.13 -17.43 2.16
N ILE A 256 -9.06 -18.24 1.11
CA ILE A 256 -7.83 -18.64 0.45
C ILE A 256 -7.97 -18.56 -1.07
N SER A 257 -6.86 -18.30 -1.74
CA SER A 257 -6.78 -18.40 -3.20
C SER A 257 -6.60 -19.85 -3.62
N VAL A 258 -7.22 -20.23 -4.71
CA VAL A 258 -7.15 -21.61 -5.25
C VAL A 258 -6.75 -21.62 -6.73
N ASN A 259 -6.04 -22.68 -7.11
CA ASN A 259 -5.69 -22.94 -8.51
C ASN A 259 -6.77 -23.84 -9.15
N LEU A 260 -7.27 -23.47 -10.31
CA LEU A 260 -8.30 -24.24 -11.03
C LEU A 260 -7.81 -25.65 -11.41
N SER A 261 -6.50 -25.86 -11.58
CA SER A 261 -5.93 -27.17 -11.86
C SER A 261 -5.85 -28.10 -10.64
N SER A 262 -6.25 -27.66 -9.44
CA SER A 262 -6.18 -28.47 -8.22
C SER A 262 -6.81 -29.87 -8.32
N PRO A 263 -7.98 -30.08 -8.96
CA PRO A 263 -8.56 -31.41 -9.15
C PRO A 263 -7.62 -32.38 -9.89
N LYS A 264 -6.82 -31.86 -10.83
CA LYS A 264 -5.79 -32.64 -11.54
C LYS A 264 -4.51 -32.76 -10.73
N THR A 265 -4.02 -31.67 -10.13
CA THR A 265 -2.69 -31.61 -9.52
C THR A 265 -2.64 -32.39 -8.21
N ILE A 266 -3.64 -32.27 -7.36
CA ILE A 266 -3.72 -32.89 -6.04
C ILE A 266 -4.91 -33.85 -5.90
N GLY A 267 -5.90 -33.77 -6.77
CA GLY A 267 -7.12 -34.60 -6.72
C GLY A 267 -7.03 -35.91 -7.47
N GLY A 268 -5.94 -36.16 -8.19
CA GLY A 268 -5.75 -37.39 -8.96
C GLY A 268 -6.63 -37.55 -10.21
N LEU A 269 -7.34 -36.50 -10.60
CA LEU A 269 -8.11 -36.50 -11.85
C LEU A 269 -7.19 -36.21 -13.06
N GLU A 270 -7.56 -36.73 -14.23
CA GLU A 270 -6.83 -36.45 -15.47
C GLU A 270 -7.16 -35.07 -16.06
N THR A 271 -8.24 -34.46 -15.58
CA THR A 271 -8.80 -33.20 -16.07
C THR A 271 -9.13 -32.22 -14.95
N PHE A 272 -9.19 -30.94 -15.29
CA PHE A 272 -9.80 -29.86 -14.47
C PHE A 272 -10.87 -29.09 -15.26
N ASP A 273 -11.42 -29.69 -16.35
CA ASP A 273 -12.50 -29.05 -17.12
C ASP A 273 -13.68 -28.73 -16.17
N PRO A 274 -14.08 -27.48 -16.04
CA PRO A 274 -15.15 -27.08 -15.11
C PRO A 274 -16.51 -27.70 -15.43
N LEU A 275 -16.70 -28.23 -16.61
CA LEU A 275 -17.93 -28.91 -17.01
C LEU A 275 -17.86 -30.44 -16.83
N ASP A 276 -16.72 -31.00 -16.39
CA ASP A 276 -16.64 -32.42 -16.06
C ASP A 276 -17.30 -32.67 -14.70
N PRO A 277 -18.30 -33.58 -14.59
CA PRO A 277 -18.98 -33.84 -13.30
C PRO A 277 -18.05 -34.32 -12.20
N ARG A 278 -16.93 -35.00 -12.54
CA ARG A 278 -15.94 -35.45 -11.54
C ARG A 278 -15.18 -34.27 -10.94
N VAL A 279 -14.93 -33.22 -11.68
CA VAL A 279 -14.33 -31.96 -11.21
C VAL A 279 -15.31 -31.25 -10.27
N ALA A 280 -16.59 -31.18 -10.61
CA ALA A 280 -17.61 -30.61 -9.74
C ALA A 280 -17.73 -31.39 -8.41
N GLU A 281 -17.73 -32.73 -8.47
CA GLU A 281 -17.76 -33.59 -7.28
C GLU A 281 -16.52 -33.38 -6.40
N TRP A 282 -15.33 -33.26 -7.01
CA TRP A 282 -14.09 -33.01 -6.26
C TRP A 282 -14.14 -31.68 -5.49
N TRP A 283 -14.59 -30.60 -6.13
CA TRP A 283 -14.78 -29.31 -5.47
C TRP A 283 -15.78 -29.41 -4.32
N GLN A 284 -16.91 -30.12 -4.52
CA GLN A 284 -17.91 -30.33 -3.46
C GLN A 284 -17.33 -31.04 -2.25
N ILE A 285 -16.55 -32.13 -2.48
CA ILE A 285 -15.90 -32.88 -1.39
C ILE A 285 -14.90 -31.98 -0.64
N LYS A 286 -14.06 -31.24 -1.35
CA LYS A 286 -13.04 -30.37 -0.77
C LYS A 286 -13.67 -29.23 0.02
N VAL A 287 -14.69 -28.59 -0.51
CA VAL A 287 -15.45 -27.53 0.17
C VAL A 287 -16.11 -28.05 1.44
N ASN A 288 -16.76 -29.21 1.39
CA ASN A 288 -17.38 -29.83 2.57
C ASN A 288 -16.35 -30.11 3.69
N ALA A 289 -15.15 -30.58 3.32
CA ALA A 289 -14.06 -30.79 4.29
C ALA A 289 -13.60 -29.49 4.94
N LEU A 290 -13.48 -28.41 4.18
CA LEU A 290 -13.13 -27.08 4.70
C LEU A 290 -14.20 -26.57 5.66
N TYR A 291 -15.48 -26.58 5.28
CA TYR A 291 -16.56 -26.11 6.18
C TYR A 291 -16.81 -26.98 7.41
N ALA A 292 -16.47 -28.28 7.33
CA ALA A 292 -16.49 -29.13 8.53
C ALA A 292 -15.46 -28.66 9.57
N ALA A 293 -14.33 -28.10 9.16
CA ALA A 293 -13.28 -27.57 10.05
C ALA A 293 -13.46 -26.07 10.33
N ILE A 294 -13.95 -25.29 9.37
CA ILE A 294 -14.08 -23.82 9.40
C ILE A 294 -15.53 -23.46 9.03
N PRO A 295 -16.49 -23.49 9.96
CA PRO A 295 -17.92 -23.29 9.66
C PRO A 295 -18.25 -21.91 9.06
N ASP A 296 -17.42 -20.91 9.28
CA ASP A 296 -17.52 -19.52 8.80
C ASP A 296 -16.46 -19.20 7.72
N PHE A 297 -16.01 -20.20 6.96
CA PHE A 297 -15.08 -20.00 5.86
C PHE A 297 -15.72 -19.10 4.79
N GLY A 298 -15.05 -17.98 4.44
CA GLY A 298 -15.61 -16.96 3.55
C GLY A 298 -15.68 -17.38 2.08
N GLY A 299 -14.78 -18.24 1.63
CA GLY A 299 -14.77 -18.73 0.24
C GLY A 299 -13.41 -18.67 -0.43
N PHE A 300 -13.39 -18.58 -1.75
CA PHE A 300 -12.18 -18.67 -2.54
C PHE A 300 -11.92 -17.44 -3.42
N VAL A 301 -10.64 -17.10 -3.59
CA VAL A 301 -10.16 -16.18 -4.62
C VAL A 301 -9.59 -17.00 -5.78
N VAL A 302 -9.93 -16.63 -7.02
CA VAL A 302 -9.50 -17.32 -8.25
C VAL A 302 -8.83 -16.34 -9.21
N LYS A 303 -7.62 -16.67 -9.67
CA LYS A 303 -6.93 -16.08 -10.81
C LYS A 303 -6.62 -17.17 -11.81
N ALA A 304 -6.90 -16.93 -13.10
CA ALA A 304 -6.71 -17.93 -14.14
C ALA A 304 -6.49 -17.26 -15.51
N ASP A 305 -6.03 -18.01 -16.50
CA ASP A 305 -5.83 -17.56 -17.89
C ASP A 305 -4.99 -16.27 -18.01
N SER A 306 -3.94 -16.16 -17.19
CA SER A 306 -2.97 -15.06 -17.22
C SER A 306 -1.63 -15.51 -16.65
N GLU A 307 -0.51 -14.91 -17.11
CA GLU A 307 0.83 -15.13 -16.60
C GLU A 307 1.21 -16.62 -16.45
N GLY A 308 0.82 -17.43 -17.44
CA GLY A 308 1.09 -18.88 -17.44
C GLY A 308 0.22 -19.72 -16.50
N GLN A 309 -0.73 -19.11 -15.77
CA GLN A 309 -1.70 -19.85 -14.97
C GLN A 309 -2.73 -20.51 -15.86
N LEU A 310 -2.91 -21.83 -15.68
CA LEU A 310 -3.94 -22.58 -16.40
C LEU A 310 -5.34 -22.12 -15.98
N GLY A 311 -6.23 -22.03 -16.96
CA GLY A 311 -7.59 -21.62 -16.73
C GLY A 311 -8.61 -22.33 -17.64
N PRO A 312 -9.86 -21.88 -17.64
CA PRO A 312 -10.94 -22.50 -18.41
C PRO A 312 -10.69 -22.48 -19.92
N SER A 313 -9.96 -21.50 -20.44
CA SER A 313 -9.63 -21.39 -21.86
C SER A 313 -8.88 -22.62 -22.39
N PHE A 314 -8.14 -23.33 -21.55
CA PHE A 314 -7.46 -24.58 -21.91
C PHE A 314 -8.42 -25.65 -22.46
N TYR A 315 -9.68 -25.63 -22.03
CA TYR A 315 -10.74 -26.51 -22.50
C TYR A 315 -11.76 -25.80 -23.40
N GLY A 316 -11.48 -24.56 -23.84
CA GLY A 316 -12.46 -23.77 -24.60
C GLY A 316 -13.69 -23.38 -23.76
N ARG A 317 -13.51 -23.26 -22.43
CA ARG A 317 -14.56 -22.85 -21.49
C ARG A 317 -14.37 -21.37 -21.13
N THR A 318 -15.40 -20.81 -20.51
CA THR A 318 -15.45 -19.39 -20.10
C THR A 318 -15.03 -19.20 -18.64
N PRO A 319 -14.62 -17.98 -18.23
CA PRO A 319 -14.49 -17.62 -16.82
C PRO A 319 -15.74 -17.91 -15.98
N ALA A 320 -16.95 -17.78 -16.57
CA ALA A 320 -18.20 -18.10 -15.87
C ALA A 320 -18.34 -19.60 -15.59
N ASP A 321 -17.96 -20.48 -16.52
CA ASP A 321 -17.98 -21.94 -16.29
C ASP A 321 -17.07 -22.29 -15.10
N ALA A 322 -15.86 -21.71 -15.05
CA ALA A 322 -14.89 -21.95 -13.98
C ALA A 322 -15.32 -21.39 -12.63
N ALA A 323 -15.87 -20.18 -12.59
CA ALA A 323 -16.37 -19.59 -11.35
C ALA A 323 -17.56 -20.38 -10.80
N ASN A 324 -18.51 -20.75 -11.67
CA ASN A 324 -19.77 -21.37 -11.28
C ASN A 324 -19.59 -22.79 -10.71
N VAL A 325 -18.63 -23.59 -11.21
CA VAL A 325 -18.41 -24.93 -10.65
C VAL A 325 -17.99 -24.85 -9.18
N ILE A 326 -17.12 -23.88 -8.84
CA ILE A 326 -16.69 -23.64 -7.45
C ILE A 326 -17.81 -22.98 -6.64
N ALA A 327 -18.49 -21.99 -7.21
CA ALA A 327 -19.58 -21.27 -6.56
C ALA A 327 -20.72 -22.21 -6.13
N ARG A 328 -21.08 -23.18 -6.96
CA ARG A 328 -22.10 -24.19 -6.64
C ARG A 328 -21.67 -25.10 -5.49
N ALA A 329 -20.38 -25.42 -5.38
CA ALA A 329 -19.87 -26.18 -4.24
C ALA A 329 -19.94 -25.37 -2.93
N LEU A 330 -19.69 -24.05 -2.99
CA LEU A 330 -19.72 -23.14 -1.83
C LEU A 330 -21.15 -22.72 -1.41
N LYS A 331 -22.10 -22.70 -2.35
CA LYS A 331 -23.46 -22.16 -2.16
C LYS A 331 -24.23 -22.75 -0.96
N PRO A 332 -24.19 -24.07 -0.68
CA PRO A 332 -24.85 -24.65 0.49
C PRO A 332 -24.37 -24.09 1.83
N HIS A 333 -23.16 -23.51 1.85
CA HIS A 333 -22.49 -22.97 3.03
C HIS A 333 -22.47 -21.44 3.03
N HIS A 334 -23.11 -20.78 2.07
CA HIS A 334 -23.08 -19.32 1.88
C HIS A 334 -21.72 -18.73 1.53
N GLY A 335 -20.77 -19.54 1.07
CA GLY A 335 -19.43 -19.07 0.66
C GLY A 335 -19.44 -18.39 -0.68
N ILE A 336 -18.44 -17.56 -0.91
CA ILE A 336 -18.30 -16.64 -2.04
C ILE A 336 -17.11 -17.06 -2.93
N VAL A 337 -17.22 -16.85 -4.23
CA VAL A 337 -16.09 -16.88 -5.15
C VAL A 337 -15.75 -15.45 -5.56
N PHE A 338 -14.53 -15.00 -5.28
CA PHE A 338 -13.95 -13.84 -5.90
C PHE A 338 -13.16 -14.27 -7.13
N TYR A 339 -13.66 -13.93 -8.32
CA TYR A 339 -12.97 -14.23 -9.57
C TYR A 339 -12.33 -12.96 -10.12
N ARG A 340 -10.99 -12.92 -10.18
CA ARG A 340 -10.27 -11.73 -10.63
C ARG A 340 -10.46 -11.52 -12.13
N ALA A 341 -10.86 -10.32 -12.52
CA ALA A 341 -10.93 -9.89 -13.93
C ALA A 341 -9.52 -9.57 -14.48
N PHE A 342 -8.58 -10.47 -14.23
CA PHE A 342 -7.19 -10.40 -14.69
C PHE A 342 -6.91 -11.57 -15.64
N VAL A 343 -7.64 -11.57 -16.77
CA VAL A 343 -7.52 -12.54 -17.86
C VAL A 343 -6.99 -11.80 -19.07
N TYR A 344 -5.88 -12.26 -19.63
CA TYR A 344 -5.31 -11.72 -20.87
C TYR A 344 -4.41 -12.74 -21.55
N ASP A 345 -4.27 -12.61 -22.87
CA ASP A 345 -3.29 -13.39 -23.62
C ASP A 345 -1.87 -12.89 -23.29
N HIS A 346 -1.13 -13.68 -22.53
CA HIS A 346 0.26 -13.36 -22.14
C HIS A 346 1.27 -13.50 -23.30
N HIS A 347 0.85 -14.00 -24.47
CA HIS A 347 1.64 -14.01 -25.71
C HIS A 347 1.36 -12.79 -26.59
N LEU A 348 0.54 -11.85 -26.12
CA LEU A 348 0.19 -10.64 -26.87
C LEU A 348 1.44 -9.84 -27.24
N ASP A 349 1.67 -9.64 -28.57
CA ASP A 349 2.77 -8.80 -29.06
C ASP A 349 2.40 -7.32 -28.93
N TRP A 350 2.95 -6.65 -27.94
CA TRP A 350 2.73 -5.23 -27.67
C TRP A 350 3.19 -4.32 -28.81
N ARG A 351 4.12 -4.78 -29.68
CA ARG A 351 4.61 -4.03 -30.85
C ARG A 351 3.57 -3.91 -31.95
N ASN A 352 2.57 -4.81 -31.96
CA ASN A 352 1.45 -4.66 -32.88
C ASN A 352 0.54 -3.52 -32.41
N PRO A 353 0.36 -2.44 -33.21
CA PRO A 353 -0.43 -1.27 -32.81
C PRO A 353 -1.94 -1.54 -32.61
N LYS A 354 -2.44 -2.69 -33.06
CA LYS A 354 -3.84 -3.10 -32.84
C LYS A 354 -4.04 -3.85 -31.54
N ASN A 355 -2.98 -4.31 -30.91
CA ASN A 355 -3.04 -5.00 -29.63
C ASN A 355 -3.09 -3.98 -28.51
N ASP A 356 -3.96 -4.22 -27.54
CA ASP A 356 -4.11 -3.36 -26.37
C ASP A 356 -4.46 -4.19 -25.12
N ARG A 357 -3.52 -4.21 -24.19
CA ARG A 357 -3.66 -4.86 -22.89
C ARG A 357 -4.83 -4.31 -22.09
N ALA A 358 -5.13 -3.00 -22.22
CA ALA A 358 -6.20 -2.34 -21.50
C ALA A 358 -7.60 -2.89 -21.81
N LYS A 359 -7.79 -3.49 -22.97
CA LYS A 359 -9.10 -4.04 -23.38
C LYS A 359 -9.44 -5.37 -22.73
N ALA A 360 -8.45 -6.11 -22.25
CA ALA A 360 -8.58 -7.54 -21.95
C ALA A 360 -9.64 -7.85 -20.89
N ALA A 361 -9.69 -7.11 -19.78
CA ALA A 361 -10.67 -7.36 -18.73
C ALA A 361 -12.12 -7.18 -19.26
N TYR A 362 -12.37 -6.10 -19.96
CA TYR A 362 -13.69 -5.83 -20.53
C TYR A 362 -14.09 -6.88 -21.58
N ASP A 363 -13.21 -7.18 -22.54
CA ASP A 363 -13.49 -8.10 -23.63
C ASP A 363 -13.78 -9.53 -23.15
N ASN A 364 -13.11 -9.96 -22.04
CA ASN A 364 -13.31 -11.29 -21.48
C ASN A 364 -14.53 -11.39 -20.54
N PHE A 365 -14.94 -10.33 -19.85
CA PHE A 365 -15.96 -10.41 -18.80
C PHE A 365 -17.29 -9.77 -19.17
N HIS A 366 -17.30 -8.66 -19.92
CA HIS A 366 -18.56 -8.02 -20.30
C HIS A 366 -19.54 -8.94 -21.06
N PRO A 367 -19.12 -9.79 -22.02
CA PRO A 367 -20.00 -10.72 -22.68
C PRO A 367 -20.63 -11.77 -21.75
N LEU A 368 -20.08 -11.95 -20.56
CA LEU A 368 -20.51 -12.94 -19.56
C LEU A 368 -21.44 -12.34 -18.50
N ASP A 369 -21.83 -11.06 -18.62
CA ASP A 369 -22.68 -10.41 -17.63
C ASP A 369 -24.01 -11.14 -17.46
N GLY A 370 -24.30 -11.56 -16.22
CA GLY A 370 -25.48 -12.34 -15.86
C GLY A 370 -25.36 -13.85 -16.09
N GLN A 371 -24.15 -14.36 -16.47
CA GLN A 371 -23.89 -15.80 -16.57
C GLN A 371 -23.23 -16.37 -15.31
N PHE A 372 -22.75 -15.52 -14.41
CA PHE A 372 -22.18 -15.91 -13.12
C PHE A 372 -23.28 -16.22 -12.10
N ASP A 373 -23.08 -17.25 -11.28
CA ASP A 373 -23.98 -17.58 -10.16
C ASP A 373 -23.99 -16.43 -9.13
N ASP A 374 -25.07 -16.32 -8.33
CA ASP A 374 -25.35 -15.19 -7.43
C ASP A 374 -24.34 -15.01 -6.27
N ASN A 375 -23.54 -16.03 -5.96
CA ASN A 375 -22.45 -16.00 -5.00
C ASN A 375 -21.06 -15.85 -5.64
N VAL A 376 -20.98 -15.43 -6.90
CA VAL A 376 -19.75 -15.02 -7.57
C VAL A 376 -19.63 -13.50 -7.55
N ILE A 377 -18.47 -12.99 -7.22
CA ILE A 377 -18.08 -11.58 -7.28
C ILE A 377 -16.92 -11.45 -8.27
N ILE A 378 -17.05 -10.61 -9.27
CA ILE A 378 -15.95 -10.28 -10.16
C ILE A 378 -15.10 -9.19 -9.50
N GLN A 379 -13.85 -9.51 -9.23
CA GLN A 379 -12.87 -8.61 -8.63
C GLN A 379 -12.13 -7.84 -9.72
N ILE A 380 -12.35 -6.54 -9.80
CA ILE A 380 -11.95 -5.67 -10.90
C ILE A 380 -10.95 -4.64 -10.41
N LYS A 381 -9.73 -4.58 -11.00
CA LYS A 381 -8.75 -3.55 -10.70
C LYS A 381 -9.30 -2.16 -10.96
N LEU A 382 -8.86 -1.18 -10.20
CA LEU A 382 -9.27 0.22 -10.31
C LEU A 382 -9.10 0.78 -11.74
N GLY A 383 -8.02 0.38 -12.41
CA GLY A 383 -7.68 0.74 -13.79
C GLY A 383 -7.50 -0.50 -14.68
N PRO A 384 -7.35 -0.33 -16.00
CA PRO A 384 -7.33 -1.43 -16.95
C PRO A 384 -5.97 -2.12 -17.12
N ILE A 385 -4.88 -1.55 -16.60
CA ILE A 385 -3.51 -2.07 -16.75
C ILE A 385 -3.07 -2.85 -15.52
N ASP A 386 -2.52 -2.19 -14.49
CA ASP A 386 -2.00 -2.88 -13.32
C ASP A 386 -1.52 -1.93 -12.19
N PHE A 387 -2.42 -1.16 -11.57
CA PHE A 387 -2.08 -0.29 -10.44
C PHE A 387 -0.93 0.69 -10.69
N GLN A 388 -0.79 1.18 -11.93
CA GLN A 388 0.21 2.17 -12.30
C GLN A 388 0.00 3.48 -11.53
N ALA A 389 0.98 4.40 -11.61
CA ALA A 389 0.90 5.68 -10.89
C ALA A 389 -0.38 6.48 -11.21
N ARG A 390 -0.86 6.39 -12.43
CA ARG A 390 -2.18 6.87 -12.87
C ARG A 390 -2.71 6.00 -14.01
N GLU A 391 -3.96 5.59 -13.86
CA GLU A 391 -4.73 4.90 -14.89
C GLU A 391 -6.14 5.51 -14.97
N PRO A 392 -6.82 5.44 -16.12
CA PRO A 392 -8.24 5.75 -16.15
C PRO A 392 -9.04 4.70 -15.37
N VAL A 393 -10.22 5.05 -14.91
CA VAL A 393 -11.13 4.12 -14.23
C VAL A 393 -11.50 2.96 -15.16
N SER A 394 -11.47 1.74 -14.66
CA SER A 394 -11.84 0.56 -15.46
C SER A 394 -13.28 0.65 -15.96
N PRO A 395 -13.52 0.56 -17.28
CA PRO A 395 -14.89 0.60 -17.83
C PRO A 395 -15.72 -0.61 -17.42
N LEU A 396 -15.08 -1.71 -17.02
CA LEU A 396 -15.77 -2.93 -16.62
C LEU A 396 -16.65 -2.73 -15.39
N LEU A 397 -16.28 -1.83 -14.45
CA LEU A 397 -17.06 -1.48 -13.26
C LEU A 397 -18.46 -0.92 -13.58
N GLY A 398 -18.65 -0.32 -14.75
CA GLY A 398 -19.96 0.15 -15.22
C GLY A 398 -20.68 -0.80 -16.16
N ALA A 399 -20.03 -1.90 -16.54
CA ALA A 399 -20.49 -2.79 -17.60
C ALA A 399 -21.13 -4.08 -17.08
N LEU A 400 -20.83 -4.51 -15.85
CA LEU A 400 -21.39 -5.71 -15.22
C LEU A 400 -22.67 -5.36 -14.44
N GLN A 401 -23.81 -5.29 -15.13
CA GLN A 401 -25.06 -4.82 -14.53
C GLN A 401 -25.86 -5.92 -13.82
N LYS A 402 -25.60 -7.19 -14.16
CA LYS A 402 -26.31 -8.36 -13.66
C LYS A 402 -25.45 -9.25 -12.77
N THR A 403 -24.17 -8.95 -12.68
CA THR A 403 -23.16 -9.71 -11.93
C THR A 403 -22.70 -8.90 -10.72
N ASN A 404 -22.39 -9.54 -9.60
CA ASN A 404 -21.79 -8.84 -8.45
C ASN A 404 -20.34 -8.50 -8.75
N GLU A 405 -19.89 -7.37 -8.24
CA GLU A 405 -18.54 -6.88 -8.48
C GLU A 405 -17.92 -6.24 -7.23
N ALA A 406 -16.61 -6.34 -7.14
CA ALA A 406 -15.81 -5.63 -6.14
C ALA A 406 -14.63 -4.93 -6.82
N ILE A 407 -14.35 -3.70 -6.41
CA ILE A 407 -13.13 -3.03 -6.85
C ILE A 407 -11.92 -3.67 -6.16
N GLU A 408 -10.87 -3.92 -6.93
CA GLU A 408 -9.56 -4.31 -6.41
C GLU A 408 -8.64 -3.09 -6.36
N LEU A 409 -8.28 -2.68 -5.15
CA LEU A 409 -7.29 -1.65 -4.86
C LEU A 409 -5.97 -2.30 -4.44
N GLN A 410 -4.87 -1.54 -4.44
CA GLN A 410 -3.59 -2.05 -4.00
C GLN A 410 -2.98 -1.13 -2.94
N VAL A 411 -3.02 -1.55 -1.68
CA VAL A 411 -2.38 -0.88 -0.55
C VAL A 411 -0.86 -1.07 -0.62
N THR A 412 -0.41 -2.28 -0.98
CA THR A 412 0.99 -2.50 -1.35
C THR A 412 1.33 -1.68 -2.60
N GLN A 413 2.50 -1.08 -2.64
CA GLN A 413 2.84 -0.04 -3.60
C GLN A 413 3.71 -0.60 -4.74
N GLU A 414 3.22 -1.58 -5.49
CA GLU A 414 3.98 -2.27 -6.54
C GLU A 414 4.62 -1.29 -7.55
N TYR A 415 3.81 -0.41 -8.11
CA TYR A 415 4.25 0.62 -9.07
C TYR A 415 4.28 2.03 -8.47
N THR A 416 4.08 2.17 -7.16
CA THR A 416 4.03 3.47 -6.48
C THR A 416 5.09 3.61 -5.39
N GLY A 417 6.30 3.07 -5.65
CA GLY A 417 7.49 3.26 -4.84
C GLY A 417 7.75 2.20 -3.79
N GLN A 418 7.06 1.05 -3.83
CA GLN A 418 7.34 -0.17 -3.06
C GLN A 418 7.57 0.08 -1.56
N GLN A 419 6.80 0.99 -0.97
CA GLN A 419 6.90 1.37 0.45
C GLN A 419 8.30 1.86 0.88
N ARG A 420 9.15 2.20 -0.08
CA ARG A 420 10.37 2.98 0.09
C ARG A 420 10.15 4.46 -0.17
N HIS A 421 9.22 4.75 -1.09
CA HIS A 421 8.75 6.11 -1.33
C HIS A 421 7.46 6.39 -0.58
N LEU A 422 7.33 7.59 -0.06
CA LEU A 422 6.05 8.09 0.43
C LEU A 422 5.10 8.28 -0.74
N CYS A 423 4.00 7.54 -0.74
CA CYS A 423 2.91 7.68 -1.69
C CYS A 423 1.58 7.33 -1.00
N PHE A 424 0.80 8.33 -0.64
CA PHE A 424 -0.51 8.19 -0.03
C PHE A 424 -1.57 8.10 -1.12
N LEU A 425 -2.17 6.95 -1.27
CA LEU A 425 -3.02 6.59 -2.41
C LEU A 425 -4.48 7.04 -2.28
N ILE A 426 -4.89 7.55 -1.13
CA ILE A 426 -6.28 7.90 -0.88
C ILE A 426 -6.81 8.99 -1.83
N PRO A 427 -6.05 10.04 -2.19
CA PRO A 427 -6.50 10.99 -3.20
C PRO A 427 -6.81 10.34 -4.55
N MET A 428 -5.94 9.42 -5.02
CA MET A 428 -6.17 8.65 -6.26
C MET A 428 -7.43 7.80 -6.17
N TRP A 429 -7.60 7.05 -5.07
CA TRP A 429 -8.78 6.20 -4.91
C TRP A 429 -10.08 7.01 -4.79
N LYS A 430 -10.01 8.22 -4.23
CA LYS A 430 -11.14 9.15 -4.22
C LYS A 430 -11.53 9.61 -5.63
N GLU A 431 -10.55 9.95 -6.49
CA GLU A 431 -10.82 10.27 -7.89
C GLU A 431 -11.52 9.11 -8.59
N VAL A 432 -11.06 7.86 -8.37
CA VAL A 432 -11.69 6.65 -8.94
C VAL A 432 -13.10 6.43 -8.42
N LEU A 433 -13.32 6.52 -7.09
CA LEU A 433 -14.62 6.25 -6.47
C LEU A 433 -15.67 7.30 -6.80
N ASP A 434 -15.25 8.54 -7.01
CA ASP A 434 -16.14 9.66 -7.37
C ASP A 434 -16.36 9.77 -8.89
N PHE A 435 -15.57 9.04 -9.70
CA PHE A 435 -15.70 9.07 -11.15
C PHE A 435 -17.06 8.52 -11.59
N ASP A 436 -17.78 9.30 -12.44
CA ASP A 436 -19.08 8.94 -12.96
C ASP A 436 -18.97 8.18 -14.30
N LEU A 437 -19.23 6.88 -14.25
CA LEU A 437 -19.21 6.03 -15.46
C LEU A 437 -20.43 6.21 -16.36
N HIS A 438 -21.47 6.94 -15.91
CA HIS A 438 -22.71 7.13 -16.66
C HIS A 438 -23.31 5.84 -17.23
N ALA A 439 -23.22 4.76 -16.48
CA ALA A 439 -23.80 3.47 -16.86
C ALA A 439 -25.31 3.64 -17.11
N ASN A 440 -25.83 2.96 -18.13
CA ASN A 440 -27.25 3.10 -18.55
C ASN A 440 -27.68 4.56 -18.82
N ARG A 441 -26.75 5.46 -19.18
CA ARG A 441 -27.00 6.89 -19.43
C ARG A 441 -27.48 7.67 -18.21
N ALA A 442 -27.37 7.11 -17.02
CA ALA A 442 -27.65 7.76 -15.74
C ALA A 442 -26.35 8.01 -14.97
N SER A 443 -26.39 8.96 -14.04
CA SER A 443 -25.25 9.15 -13.12
C SER A 443 -25.01 7.85 -12.33
N SER A 444 -23.79 7.38 -12.38
CA SER A 444 -23.35 6.12 -11.79
C SER A 444 -21.90 6.22 -11.31
N PRO A 445 -21.63 7.01 -10.26
CA PRO A 445 -20.30 7.05 -9.67
C PRO A 445 -19.88 5.65 -9.22
N VAL A 446 -18.60 5.32 -9.37
CA VAL A 446 -18.07 4.01 -8.99
C VAL A 446 -18.49 3.63 -7.58
N LYS A 447 -18.40 4.54 -6.61
CA LYS A 447 -18.85 4.30 -5.22
C LYS A 447 -20.30 3.84 -5.12
N GLU A 448 -21.22 4.35 -5.95
CA GLU A 448 -22.64 3.94 -5.95
C GLU A 448 -22.86 2.56 -6.59
N ILE A 449 -22.02 2.20 -7.56
CA ILE A 449 -21.98 0.86 -8.13
C ILE A 449 -21.55 -0.15 -7.07
N LEU A 450 -20.43 0.14 -6.39
CA LEU A 450 -19.84 -0.74 -5.37
C LEU A 450 -20.72 -0.93 -4.13
N THR A 451 -21.59 0.04 -3.81
CA THR A 451 -22.58 -0.14 -2.73
C THR A 451 -23.75 -1.03 -3.16
N GLY A 452 -23.77 -1.47 -4.41
CA GLY A 452 -24.87 -2.24 -5.00
C GLY A 452 -26.13 -1.45 -5.33
N LYS A 453 -26.20 -0.14 -5.06
CA LYS A 453 -27.39 0.69 -5.28
C LYS A 453 -27.72 0.85 -6.77
N THR A 454 -26.71 1.10 -7.61
CA THR A 454 -26.89 1.36 -9.05
C THR A 454 -27.57 0.19 -9.76
N PHE A 455 -27.09 -1.04 -9.54
CA PHE A 455 -27.58 -2.24 -10.23
C PHE A 455 -28.36 -3.21 -9.32
N ARG A 456 -28.65 -2.80 -8.07
CA ARG A 456 -29.37 -3.61 -7.06
C ARG A 456 -28.68 -4.96 -6.83
N ARG A 457 -27.37 -4.93 -6.56
CA ARG A 457 -26.57 -6.09 -6.21
C ARG A 457 -26.40 -6.19 -4.71
N SER A 458 -26.44 -7.40 -4.16
CA SER A 458 -26.48 -7.61 -2.69
C SER A 458 -25.10 -7.84 -2.05
N ILE A 459 -24.11 -8.26 -2.83
CA ILE A 459 -22.78 -8.62 -2.32
C ILE A 459 -21.64 -7.91 -3.06
N ASN A 460 -21.87 -6.69 -3.52
CA ASN A 460 -20.81 -5.82 -4.06
C ASN A 460 -19.90 -5.29 -2.96
N GLY A 461 -18.72 -4.77 -3.31
CA GLY A 461 -17.85 -4.12 -2.34
C GLY A 461 -16.43 -3.82 -2.76
N TYR A 462 -15.53 -3.98 -1.80
CA TYR A 462 -14.15 -3.54 -1.86
C TYR A 462 -13.21 -4.66 -1.45
N VAL A 463 -12.14 -4.84 -2.22
CA VAL A 463 -11.01 -5.71 -1.91
C VAL A 463 -9.72 -4.93 -2.08
N ALA A 464 -8.72 -5.14 -1.24
CA ALA A 464 -7.41 -4.52 -1.44
C ALA A 464 -6.27 -5.50 -1.18
N VAL A 465 -5.28 -5.48 -2.06
CA VAL A 465 -4.02 -6.20 -1.87
C VAL A 465 -3.17 -5.44 -0.86
N VAL A 466 -2.79 -6.07 0.26
CA VAL A 466 -2.11 -5.39 1.37
C VAL A 466 -0.68 -5.85 1.57
N ASN A 467 -0.42 -7.16 1.60
CA ASN A 467 0.90 -7.77 1.70
C ASN A 467 1.72 -7.34 2.92
N VAL A 468 1.11 -7.44 4.12
CA VAL A 468 1.84 -7.19 5.37
C VAL A 468 2.91 -8.25 5.61
N GLY A 469 4.05 -7.83 6.16
CA GLY A 469 5.16 -8.73 6.48
C GLY A 469 5.58 -8.69 7.95
N THR A 470 6.76 -9.22 8.21
CA THR A 470 7.34 -9.30 9.56
C THR A 470 7.95 -8.01 10.08
N ASP A 471 8.04 -6.93 9.26
CA ASP A 471 8.50 -5.61 9.72
C ASP A 471 7.63 -5.07 10.85
N LYS A 472 8.23 -4.34 11.80
CA LYS A 472 7.51 -3.72 12.92
C LYS A 472 6.36 -2.83 12.46
N ASN A 473 6.53 -2.11 11.36
CA ASN A 473 5.53 -1.21 10.80
C ASN A 473 4.60 -1.91 9.78
N TRP A 474 4.51 -3.22 9.78
CA TRP A 474 3.62 -4.03 8.93
C TRP A 474 3.89 -3.93 7.42
N LEU A 475 4.00 -2.71 6.90
CA LEU A 475 4.23 -2.39 5.49
C LEU A 475 5.63 -1.79 5.24
N GLY A 476 6.54 -1.84 6.23
CA GLY A 476 7.93 -1.41 6.10
C GLY A 476 8.14 0.10 6.31
N HIS A 477 7.48 0.97 5.56
CA HIS A 477 7.55 2.42 5.76
C HIS A 477 6.59 2.86 6.86
N PRO A 478 7.02 3.68 7.86
CA PRO A 478 6.16 4.11 8.96
C PRO A 478 4.89 4.85 8.53
N LEU A 479 4.90 5.51 7.36
CA LEU A 479 3.74 6.22 6.82
C LEU A 479 2.85 5.35 5.91
N ALA A 480 3.29 4.17 5.47
CA ALA A 480 2.54 3.34 4.51
C ALA A 480 1.24 2.76 5.08
N MET A 481 1.17 2.54 6.41
CA MET A 481 -0.06 2.06 7.06
C MET A 481 -1.23 3.04 6.93
N SER A 482 -0.99 4.31 6.55
CA SER A 482 -2.04 5.27 6.19
C SER A 482 -2.89 4.79 4.99
N ASN A 483 -2.29 4.03 4.06
CA ASN A 483 -3.00 3.47 2.92
C ASN A 483 -3.97 2.36 3.34
N LEU A 484 -3.57 1.44 4.23
CA LEU A 484 -4.49 0.43 4.76
C LEU A 484 -5.62 1.06 5.57
N TYR A 485 -5.29 2.02 6.44
CA TYR A 485 -6.28 2.76 7.20
C TYR A 485 -7.29 3.45 6.28
N GLY A 486 -6.79 4.19 5.31
CA GLY A 486 -7.61 4.96 4.38
C GLY A 486 -8.46 4.09 3.46
N TYR A 487 -7.91 2.97 2.96
CA TYR A 487 -8.68 1.98 2.23
C TYR A 487 -9.92 1.52 3.01
N ALA A 488 -9.70 1.07 4.22
CA ALA A 488 -10.78 0.54 5.05
C ALA A 488 -11.81 1.62 5.44
N ARG A 489 -11.36 2.87 5.68
CA ARG A 489 -12.25 4.01 5.93
C ARG A 489 -13.14 4.31 4.71
N LEU A 490 -12.57 4.28 3.48
CA LEU A 490 -13.33 4.44 2.24
C LEU A 490 -14.27 3.26 1.95
N ALA A 491 -13.85 2.03 2.24
CA ALA A 491 -14.70 0.85 2.10
C ALA A 491 -15.91 0.88 3.05
N TRP A 492 -15.76 1.53 4.23
CA TRP A 492 -16.84 1.78 5.17
C TRP A 492 -17.74 2.95 4.73
N ASP A 493 -17.13 4.09 4.41
CA ASP A 493 -17.83 5.30 3.96
C ASP A 493 -17.03 6.00 2.84
N PRO A 494 -17.37 5.77 1.57
CA PRO A 494 -16.66 6.33 0.43
C PRO A 494 -16.84 7.85 0.26
N ASN A 495 -17.67 8.48 1.10
CA ASN A 495 -17.87 9.94 1.07
C ASN A 495 -16.86 10.70 1.94
N LEU A 496 -16.08 10.01 2.77
CA LEU A 496 -15.00 10.64 3.51
C LEU A 496 -13.99 11.28 2.54
N SER A 497 -13.46 12.43 2.91
CA SER A 497 -12.40 13.09 2.16
C SER A 497 -11.02 12.50 2.50
N ALA A 498 -10.07 12.65 1.59
CA ALA A 498 -8.69 12.25 1.84
C ALA A 498 -8.06 13.03 3.01
N GLU A 499 -8.45 14.31 3.17
CA GLU A 499 -8.01 15.19 4.26
C GLU A 499 -8.50 14.72 5.62
N GLU A 500 -9.78 14.33 5.75
CA GLU A 500 -10.33 13.77 6.98
C GLU A 500 -9.58 12.50 7.38
N ILE A 501 -9.38 11.58 6.43
CA ILE A 501 -8.67 10.33 6.65
C ILE A 501 -7.21 10.55 7.06
N ALA A 502 -6.49 11.44 6.36
CA ALA A 502 -5.10 11.76 6.66
C ALA A 502 -4.94 12.35 8.06
N ARG A 503 -5.78 13.32 8.45
CA ARG A 503 -5.77 13.92 9.78
C ARG A 503 -6.11 12.91 10.89
N GLU A 504 -7.16 12.13 10.69
CA GLU A 504 -7.60 11.09 11.63
C GLU A 504 -6.47 10.08 11.87
N TRP A 505 -5.89 9.53 10.80
CA TRP A 505 -4.80 8.57 10.89
C TRP A 505 -3.56 9.17 11.57
N THR A 506 -3.17 10.38 11.20
CA THR A 506 -1.98 11.04 11.76
C THR A 506 -2.15 11.33 13.25
N ALA A 507 -3.32 11.79 13.66
CA ALA A 507 -3.61 12.08 15.06
C ALA A 507 -3.57 10.81 15.93
N LEU A 508 -4.08 9.69 15.42
CA LEU A 508 -4.06 8.38 16.10
C LEU A 508 -2.65 7.77 16.17
N THR A 509 -1.86 7.96 15.11
CA THR A 509 -0.58 7.26 14.92
C THR A 509 0.61 8.04 15.48
N PHE A 510 0.66 9.36 15.30
CA PHE A 510 1.81 10.19 15.69
C PHE A 510 1.46 11.16 16.81
N SER A 511 0.65 12.18 16.54
CA SER A 511 0.35 13.23 17.51
C SER A 511 -0.97 13.94 17.18
N ARG A 512 -1.68 14.36 18.24
CA ARG A 512 -2.83 15.26 18.13
C ARG A 512 -2.45 16.75 18.11
N ASP A 513 -1.15 17.07 18.27
CA ASP A 513 -0.66 18.42 18.10
C ASP A 513 -1.01 18.91 16.70
N PRO A 514 -1.74 20.02 16.54
CA PRO A 514 -2.20 20.48 15.24
C PRO A 514 -1.08 20.74 14.23
N ASP A 515 0.07 21.22 14.68
CA ASP A 515 1.20 21.53 13.82
C ASP A 515 1.85 20.23 13.31
N VAL A 516 2.04 19.24 14.18
CA VAL A 516 2.56 17.91 13.81
C VAL A 516 1.57 17.20 12.88
N ALA A 517 0.29 17.17 13.27
CA ALA A 517 -0.75 16.50 12.48
C ALA A 517 -0.93 17.18 11.11
N GLY A 518 -0.92 18.50 11.07
CA GLY A 518 -1.02 19.27 9.84
C GLY A 518 0.16 19.04 8.90
N THR A 519 1.38 19.04 9.43
CA THR A 519 2.61 18.79 8.66
C THR A 519 2.60 17.40 8.02
N ILE A 520 2.36 16.35 8.80
CA ILE A 520 2.35 14.97 8.28
C ILE A 520 1.19 14.78 7.29
N SER A 521 -0.01 15.28 7.60
CA SER A 521 -1.16 15.18 6.69
C SER A 521 -0.91 15.90 5.37
N GLY A 522 -0.27 17.08 5.40
CA GLY A 522 0.10 17.83 4.19
C GLY A 522 1.07 17.06 3.30
N MET A 523 2.08 16.40 3.89
CA MET A 523 3.00 15.53 3.18
C MET A 523 2.26 14.33 2.54
N LEU A 524 1.39 13.66 3.30
CA LEU A 524 0.58 12.55 2.78
C LEU A 524 -0.24 12.99 1.56
N LEU A 525 -1.04 14.03 1.69
CA LEU A 525 -1.97 14.47 0.66
C LEU A 525 -1.30 14.89 -0.66
N SER A 526 -0.09 15.43 -0.59
CA SER A 526 0.67 15.83 -1.79
C SER A 526 1.48 14.69 -2.42
N SER A 527 1.67 13.56 -1.71
CA SER A 527 2.71 12.59 -2.05
C SER A 527 2.40 11.76 -3.31
N TRP A 528 1.14 11.35 -3.54
CA TRP A 528 0.78 10.67 -4.78
C TRP A 528 1.05 11.54 -6.01
N ARG A 529 0.59 12.80 -6.00
CA ARG A 529 0.85 13.70 -7.13
C ARG A 529 2.35 13.98 -7.32
N THR A 530 3.10 14.10 -6.24
CA THR A 530 4.56 14.22 -6.31
C THR A 530 5.20 13.00 -6.95
N TYR A 531 4.77 11.79 -6.58
CA TYR A 531 5.25 10.54 -7.16
C TYR A 531 4.96 10.48 -8.66
N GLU A 532 3.73 10.78 -9.06
CA GLU A 532 3.32 10.84 -10.47
C GLU A 532 4.19 11.81 -11.28
N LEU A 533 4.48 13.01 -10.74
CA LEU A 533 5.26 14.04 -11.42
C LEU A 533 6.67 13.57 -11.81
N TYR A 534 7.37 12.84 -10.93
CA TYR A 534 8.73 12.38 -11.23
C TYR A 534 8.82 10.98 -11.83
N THR A 535 7.69 10.27 -12.02
CA THR A 535 7.68 8.93 -12.62
C THR A 535 6.96 8.87 -13.96
N GLY A 536 5.65 9.15 -14.00
CA GLY A 536 4.83 8.97 -15.21
C GLY A 536 3.71 10.00 -15.34
N PRO A 537 4.00 11.29 -15.59
CA PRO A 537 2.98 12.31 -15.82
C PRO A 537 2.22 12.07 -17.13
N LEU A 538 1.07 12.74 -17.32
CA LEU A 538 0.22 12.68 -18.52
C LEU A 538 -0.43 11.31 -18.79
N GLY A 539 -0.45 10.40 -17.80
CA GLY A 539 -0.94 9.04 -17.98
C GLY A 539 0.01 8.12 -18.75
N MET A 540 1.31 8.45 -18.80
CA MET A 540 2.32 7.54 -19.38
C MET A 540 2.40 6.24 -18.58
N GLN A 541 2.46 5.14 -19.30
CA GLN A 541 2.50 3.79 -18.71
C GLN A 541 3.86 3.13 -18.93
N THR A 542 4.23 2.20 -18.04
CA THR A 542 5.39 1.32 -18.21
C THR A 542 6.73 2.02 -18.38
N LEU A 543 6.98 3.10 -17.63
CA LEU A 543 8.28 3.77 -17.58
C LEU A 543 9.22 3.16 -16.53
N THR A 544 8.71 2.24 -15.74
CA THR A 544 9.44 1.50 -14.72
C THR A 544 10.01 0.18 -15.25
N ASP A 545 10.86 -0.47 -14.48
CA ASP A 545 11.31 -1.83 -14.78
C ASP A 545 10.14 -2.81 -14.75
N ILE A 546 9.71 -3.28 -15.91
CA ILE A 546 8.59 -4.22 -16.07
C ILE A 546 9.06 -5.67 -16.03
N THR A 547 10.33 -5.94 -16.34
CA THR A 547 10.84 -7.31 -16.49
C THR A 547 11.19 -7.99 -15.17
N GLY A 548 11.29 -7.25 -14.08
CA GLY A 548 11.73 -7.84 -12.81
C GLY A 548 11.17 -7.16 -11.59
N SER A 549 11.78 -6.06 -11.18
CA SER A 549 11.51 -5.44 -9.88
C SER A 549 10.24 -4.60 -9.81
N HIS A 550 9.71 -4.11 -10.91
CA HIS A 550 8.66 -3.09 -11.00
C HIS A 550 9.03 -1.79 -10.23
N TYR A 551 10.32 -1.49 -10.13
CA TYR A 551 10.86 -0.41 -9.34
C TYR A 551 11.98 0.31 -10.10
N GLY A 552 12.07 1.64 -9.93
CA GLY A 552 13.04 2.45 -10.65
C GLY A 552 12.71 2.69 -12.12
N PRO A 553 13.38 3.67 -12.77
CA PRO A 553 13.21 3.95 -14.18
C PRO A 553 13.82 2.82 -15.04
N ASN A 554 13.10 2.41 -16.08
CA ASN A 554 13.59 1.53 -17.13
C ASN A 554 12.65 1.64 -18.34
N ILE A 555 12.82 2.70 -19.14
CA ILE A 555 11.88 3.07 -20.18
C ILE A 555 11.86 2.06 -21.32
N GLU A 556 12.99 1.41 -21.62
CA GLU A 556 13.09 0.40 -22.67
C GLU A 556 12.71 -1.01 -22.19
N SER A 557 12.32 -1.18 -20.93
CA SER A 557 11.92 -2.47 -20.40
C SER A 557 10.74 -3.06 -21.16
N SER A 558 10.82 -4.32 -21.51
CA SER A 558 9.73 -5.06 -22.14
C SER A 558 9.89 -6.56 -21.93
N GLU A 559 8.76 -7.26 -21.83
CA GLU A 559 8.69 -8.71 -21.72
C GLU A 559 8.13 -9.35 -22.99
N GLU A 560 8.51 -10.60 -23.25
CA GLU A 560 7.93 -11.41 -24.34
C GLU A 560 6.47 -11.80 -24.07
N ASN A 561 6.05 -11.81 -22.78
CA ASN A 561 4.73 -12.19 -22.35
C ASN A 561 3.65 -11.09 -22.50
N GLY A 562 3.89 -10.04 -23.26
CA GLY A 562 2.95 -8.96 -23.53
C GLY A 562 3.07 -7.74 -22.63
N TRP A 563 3.96 -7.73 -21.64
CA TRP A 563 4.35 -6.52 -20.94
C TRP A 563 5.44 -5.81 -21.73
N GLY A 564 5.10 -4.72 -22.33
CA GLY A 564 5.99 -3.98 -23.16
C GLY A 564 5.92 -2.47 -22.95
N GLN A 565 6.44 -1.76 -23.93
CA GLN A 565 6.51 -0.30 -23.90
C GLN A 565 5.14 0.31 -24.27
N TRP A 566 4.15 0.17 -23.40
CA TRP A 566 2.80 0.70 -23.63
C TRP A 566 2.75 2.23 -23.72
N HIS A 567 3.81 2.94 -23.29
CA HIS A 567 3.99 4.37 -23.52
C HIS A 567 4.16 4.71 -25.00
N ARG A 568 4.51 3.74 -25.87
CA ARG A 568 4.65 3.91 -27.32
C ARG A 568 5.49 5.14 -27.75
N ALA A 569 6.51 5.53 -26.95
CA ALA A 569 7.37 6.64 -27.31
C ALA A 569 8.23 6.30 -28.52
N ASP A 570 8.23 7.19 -29.50
CA ASP A 570 9.08 7.11 -30.69
C ASP A 570 9.62 8.52 -31.05
N VAL A 571 10.36 8.66 -32.13
CA VAL A 571 10.90 9.95 -32.59
C VAL A 571 9.83 10.99 -32.95
N ARG A 572 8.57 10.60 -33.11
CA ARG A 572 7.45 11.46 -33.51
C ARG A 572 6.62 11.93 -32.33
N GLY A 573 6.53 11.12 -31.27
CA GLY A 573 5.65 11.41 -30.14
C GLY A 573 5.65 10.34 -29.08
N VAL A 574 4.67 10.45 -28.17
CA VAL A 574 4.48 9.55 -27.03
C VAL A 574 2.99 9.28 -26.80
N GLY A 575 2.68 8.15 -26.22
CA GLY A 575 1.34 7.71 -25.91
C GLY A 575 0.79 6.67 -26.90
N MET A 576 -0.35 6.11 -26.55
CA MET A 576 -0.98 5.07 -27.35
C MET A 576 -2.35 5.52 -27.87
N ASP A 577 -2.58 5.42 -29.18
CA ASP A 577 -3.90 5.73 -29.77
C ASP A 577 -4.91 4.66 -29.38
N ARG A 578 -5.82 5.01 -28.50
CA ARG A 578 -6.92 4.19 -27.99
C ARG A 578 -8.31 4.69 -28.40
N SER A 579 -8.35 5.68 -29.32
CA SER A 579 -9.61 6.17 -29.87
C SER A 579 -10.40 5.09 -30.65
N VAL A 580 -11.68 5.29 -30.81
CA VAL A 580 -12.53 4.37 -31.61
C VAL A 580 -12.26 4.57 -33.10
N ALA A 581 -12.02 5.83 -33.51
CA ALA A 581 -11.89 6.18 -34.92
C ALA A 581 -10.60 5.66 -35.57
N THR A 582 -9.46 5.74 -34.88
CA THR A 582 -8.14 5.46 -35.46
C THR A 582 -7.29 4.48 -34.65
N GLY A 583 -7.58 4.32 -33.37
CA GLY A 583 -6.78 3.54 -32.45
C GLY A 583 -7.26 2.10 -32.23
N THR A 584 -7.05 1.61 -31.00
CA THR A 584 -7.43 0.25 -30.59
C THR A 584 -8.92 0.11 -30.26
N GLY A 585 -9.63 1.23 -30.10
CA GLY A 585 -11.04 1.28 -29.75
C GLY A 585 -11.34 1.11 -28.26
N TYR A 586 -10.31 1.16 -27.38
CA TYR A 586 -10.53 1.04 -25.93
C TYR A 586 -11.49 2.12 -25.40
N ALA A 587 -11.40 3.37 -25.88
CA ALA A 587 -12.32 4.45 -25.49
C ALA A 587 -13.78 4.08 -25.67
N GLY A 588 -14.10 3.22 -26.65
CA GLY A 588 -15.46 2.72 -26.91
C GLY A 588 -15.99 1.70 -25.90
N GLN A 589 -15.19 1.22 -24.96
CA GLN A 589 -15.64 0.36 -23.87
C GLN A 589 -16.37 1.13 -22.77
N TYR A 590 -16.22 2.45 -22.74
CA TYR A 590 -16.97 3.33 -21.84
C TYR A 590 -18.39 3.62 -22.35
N SER A 591 -19.25 4.08 -21.46
CA SER A 591 -20.54 4.64 -21.82
C SER A 591 -20.38 5.83 -22.79
N PRO A 592 -21.37 6.13 -23.65
CA PRO A 592 -21.23 7.15 -24.69
C PRO A 592 -20.76 8.53 -24.18
N PRO A 593 -21.23 9.07 -23.03
CA PRO A 593 -20.71 10.36 -22.52
C PRO A 593 -19.23 10.32 -22.19
N VAL A 594 -18.76 9.25 -21.52
CA VAL A 594 -17.36 9.08 -21.14
C VAL A 594 -16.48 8.79 -22.35
N ALA A 595 -16.93 7.88 -23.23
CA ALA A 595 -16.25 7.56 -24.48
C ALA A 595 -15.98 8.84 -25.32
N LYS A 596 -16.95 9.74 -25.40
CA LYS A 596 -16.81 11.01 -26.12
C LYS A 596 -15.71 11.90 -25.52
N SER A 597 -15.52 11.92 -24.22
CA SER A 597 -14.47 12.72 -23.60
C SER A 597 -13.06 12.17 -23.85
N TYR A 598 -12.93 10.89 -24.12
CA TYR A 598 -11.66 10.23 -24.41
C TYR A 598 -11.37 10.01 -25.90
N GLU A 599 -12.30 10.33 -26.79
CA GLU A 599 -12.17 10.09 -28.23
C GLU A 599 -11.21 11.07 -28.93
N SER A 600 -11.06 12.28 -28.40
CA SER A 600 -10.21 13.32 -28.98
C SER A 600 -9.17 13.80 -27.95
N SER A 601 -7.94 14.04 -28.42
CA SER A 601 -6.88 14.67 -27.61
C SER A 601 -7.29 16.05 -27.07
N GLU A 602 -8.20 16.75 -27.73
CA GLU A 602 -8.70 18.05 -27.32
C GLU A 602 -9.68 17.97 -26.14
N THR A 603 -10.35 16.83 -25.94
CA THR A 603 -11.32 16.62 -24.87
C THR A 603 -10.82 15.73 -23.76
N THR A 604 -9.73 14.99 -23.98
CA THR A 604 -9.09 14.15 -22.98
C THR A 604 -8.34 15.00 -21.96
N PRO A 605 -8.55 14.80 -20.64
CA PRO A 605 -7.78 15.49 -19.63
C PRO A 605 -6.26 15.29 -19.80
N ASP A 606 -5.46 16.34 -19.58
CA ASP A 606 -4.01 16.29 -19.75
C ASP A 606 -3.37 15.12 -18.96
N ASP A 607 -3.86 14.83 -17.75
CA ASP A 607 -3.33 13.75 -16.88
C ASP A 607 -3.57 12.33 -17.44
N LEU A 608 -4.39 12.17 -18.49
CA LEU A 608 -4.66 10.90 -19.18
C LEU A 608 -4.35 10.96 -20.67
N LEU A 609 -3.79 12.07 -21.16
CA LEU A 609 -3.61 12.33 -22.59
C LEU A 609 -2.82 11.21 -23.28
N THR A 610 -1.66 10.84 -22.77
CA THR A 610 -0.80 9.83 -23.40
C THR A 610 -1.30 8.40 -23.15
N PHE A 611 -2.21 8.21 -22.21
CA PHE A 611 -2.91 6.93 -22.10
C PHE A 611 -3.84 6.70 -23.31
N PHE A 612 -4.58 7.72 -23.73
CA PHE A 612 -5.59 7.60 -24.79
C PHE A 612 -5.08 7.97 -26.18
N HIS A 613 -4.07 8.80 -26.31
CA HIS A 613 -3.59 9.34 -27.59
C HIS A 613 -2.09 9.26 -27.76
N HIS A 614 -1.66 8.94 -28.98
CA HIS A 614 -0.28 9.15 -29.40
C HIS A 614 -0.14 10.58 -29.94
N VAL A 615 0.58 11.43 -29.23
CA VAL A 615 0.68 12.86 -29.56
C VAL A 615 2.12 13.27 -29.85
N PRO A 616 2.33 14.22 -30.78
CA PRO A 616 3.66 14.79 -31.02
C PRO A 616 4.20 15.46 -29.76
N TYR A 617 5.52 15.47 -29.59
CA TYR A 617 6.19 16.17 -28.48
C TYR A 617 5.88 17.66 -28.41
N THR A 618 5.55 18.28 -29.56
CA THR A 618 5.16 19.69 -29.69
C THR A 618 3.69 19.95 -29.50
N TYR A 619 2.84 18.90 -29.25
CA TYR A 619 1.43 19.07 -28.94
C TYR A 619 1.27 19.97 -27.71
N VAL A 620 0.37 20.96 -27.81
CA VAL A 620 0.12 21.94 -26.75
C VAL A 620 -1.02 21.46 -25.85
N LEU A 621 -0.70 21.22 -24.57
CA LEU A 621 -1.62 20.84 -23.53
C LEU A 621 -2.61 21.95 -23.18
N HIS A 622 -3.69 21.65 -22.47
CA HIS A 622 -4.62 22.67 -21.93
C HIS A 622 -3.90 23.67 -21.02
N SER A 623 -2.81 23.27 -20.37
CA SER A 623 -1.95 24.16 -19.58
C SER A 623 -1.14 25.19 -20.41
N GLY A 624 -1.14 25.08 -21.74
CA GLY A 624 -0.35 25.92 -22.66
C GLY A 624 1.11 25.46 -22.83
N LYS A 625 1.55 24.42 -22.15
CA LYS A 625 2.89 23.82 -22.34
C LYS A 625 2.87 22.79 -23.45
N THR A 626 4.00 22.60 -24.14
CA THR A 626 4.15 21.43 -25.00
C THR A 626 4.31 20.15 -24.18
N VAL A 627 3.94 19.00 -24.74
CA VAL A 627 4.09 17.69 -24.08
C VAL A 627 5.52 17.48 -23.59
N ILE A 628 6.54 17.74 -24.45
CA ILE A 628 7.94 17.56 -24.04
C ILE A 628 8.34 18.52 -22.90
N GLN A 629 7.94 19.79 -22.97
CA GLN A 629 8.26 20.73 -21.88
C GLN A 629 7.54 20.36 -20.57
N HIS A 630 6.33 19.80 -20.67
CA HIS A 630 5.63 19.30 -19.50
C HIS A 630 6.36 18.10 -18.88
N ILE A 631 6.86 17.17 -19.69
CA ILE A 631 7.67 16.03 -19.22
C ILE A 631 8.88 16.56 -18.43
N TYR A 632 9.66 17.48 -18.97
CA TYR A 632 10.80 18.06 -18.25
C TYR A 632 10.38 18.76 -16.97
N ASP A 633 9.44 19.69 -17.07
CA ASP A 633 8.99 20.47 -15.89
C ASP A 633 8.46 19.58 -14.77
N SER A 634 7.67 18.55 -15.08
CA SER A 634 7.10 17.64 -14.10
C SER A 634 8.18 16.87 -13.34
N HIS A 635 9.17 16.33 -14.04
CA HIS A 635 10.22 15.55 -13.40
C HIS A 635 11.10 16.40 -12.49
N TYR A 636 11.45 17.62 -12.91
CA TYR A 636 12.19 18.56 -12.06
C TYR A 636 11.35 18.98 -10.85
N GLU A 637 10.10 19.36 -11.02
CA GLU A 637 9.19 19.72 -9.94
C GLU A 637 8.96 18.56 -8.95
N GLY A 638 8.76 17.36 -9.47
CA GLY A 638 8.55 16.16 -8.65
C GLY A 638 9.76 15.83 -7.78
N ALA A 639 10.99 15.91 -8.35
CA ALA A 639 12.22 15.69 -7.60
C ALA A 639 12.46 16.77 -6.52
N GLU A 640 12.16 18.04 -6.83
CA GLU A 640 12.24 19.14 -5.85
C GLU A 640 11.25 18.93 -4.69
N ARG A 641 10.00 18.55 -5.00
CA ARG A 641 8.98 18.27 -3.97
C ARG A 641 9.35 17.06 -3.10
N ALA A 642 9.94 16.01 -3.69
CA ALA A 642 10.42 14.85 -2.94
C ALA A 642 11.55 15.24 -1.97
N ALA A 643 12.47 16.10 -2.39
CA ALA A 643 13.52 16.63 -1.52
C ALA A 643 12.98 17.49 -0.37
N GLU A 644 11.88 18.21 -0.60
CA GLU A 644 11.25 19.04 0.43
C GLU A 644 10.61 18.20 1.54
N TYR A 645 10.19 16.96 1.28
CA TYR A 645 9.66 16.09 2.33
C TYR A 645 10.67 15.78 3.42
N ALA A 646 11.92 15.50 3.08
CA ALA A 646 12.97 15.26 4.06
C ALA A 646 13.21 16.49 4.94
N LYS A 647 13.28 17.70 4.35
CA LYS A 647 13.43 18.96 5.09
C LYS A 647 12.24 19.23 6.00
N THR A 648 11.02 19.05 5.49
CA THR A 648 9.79 19.20 6.28
C THR A 648 9.75 18.23 7.45
N TRP A 649 10.14 16.96 7.24
CA TRP A 649 10.19 15.96 8.31
C TRP A 649 11.20 16.32 9.38
N GLN A 650 12.35 16.92 9.03
CA GLN A 650 13.36 17.36 10.00
C GLN A 650 12.81 18.36 11.02
N THR A 651 11.80 19.16 10.67
CA THR A 651 11.13 20.09 11.63
C THR A 651 10.37 19.36 12.74
N LEU A 652 10.09 18.07 12.57
CA LEU A 652 9.37 17.23 13.52
C LEU A 652 10.28 16.51 14.53
N LYS A 653 11.60 16.80 14.53
CA LYS A 653 12.55 16.18 15.45
C LYS A 653 12.15 16.40 16.91
N GLY A 654 12.06 15.30 17.69
CA GLY A 654 11.69 15.34 19.10
C GLY A 654 10.20 15.55 19.39
N LYS A 655 9.33 15.52 18.37
CA LYS A 655 7.88 15.65 18.53
C LYS A 655 7.17 14.30 18.79
N PHE A 656 7.83 13.19 18.51
CA PHE A 656 7.41 11.82 18.78
C PHE A 656 8.65 10.93 18.90
N ASP A 657 8.52 9.60 18.92
CA ASP A 657 9.64 8.69 19.16
C ASP A 657 10.74 8.77 18.09
N ASP A 658 11.99 8.61 18.54
CA ASP A 658 13.17 8.75 17.69
C ASP A 658 13.30 7.63 16.67
N GLU A 659 12.78 6.43 16.93
CA GLU A 659 12.89 5.28 16.01
C GLU A 659 12.10 5.54 14.72
N ARG A 660 10.81 5.90 14.83
CA ARG A 660 9.98 6.22 13.66
C ARG A 660 10.46 7.49 12.97
N TYR A 661 10.91 8.48 13.75
CA TYR A 661 11.49 9.71 13.19
C TYR A 661 12.68 9.38 12.29
N ALA A 662 13.67 8.63 12.80
CA ALA A 662 14.91 8.31 12.08
C ALA A 662 14.63 7.42 10.85
N LYS A 663 13.80 6.36 11.01
CA LYS A 663 13.45 5.46 9.90
C LYS A 663 12.73 6.22 8.77
N THR A 664 11.79 7.09 9.12
CA THR A 664 11.06 7.87 8.11
C THR A 664 11.99 8.87 7.42
N LEU A 665 12.86 9.57 8.17
CA LEU A 665 13.81 10.51 7.58
C LEU A 665 14.71 9.81 6.56
N ALA A 666 15.30 8.67 6.92
CA ALA A 666 16.16 7.90 6.01
C ALA A 666 15.45 7.51 4.71
N LEU A 667 14.18 7.08 4.79
CA LEU A 667 13.39 6.72 3.62
C LEU A 667 13.02 7.95 2.76
N LEU A 668 12.75 9.11 3.38
CA LEU A 668 12.48 10.35 2.64
C LEU A 668 13.76 10.90 1.97
N GLU A 669 14.92 10.78 2.62
CA GLU A 669 16.22 11.14 2.02
C GLU A 669 16.55 10.20 0.84
N TYR A 670 16.31 8.89 0.99
CA TYR A 670 16.41 7.94 -0.10
C TYR A 670 15.47 8.31 -1.26
N GLN A 671 14.18 8.57 -0.99
CA GLN A 671 13.21 8.99 -2.02
C GLN A 671 13.67 10.25 -2.76
N ALA A 672 14.19 11.24 -2.05
CA ALA A 672 14.70 12.47 -2.64
C ALA A 672 15.84 12.19 -3.64
N GLY A 673 16.77 11.30 -3.29
CA GLY A 673 17.84 10.86 -4.18
C GLY A 673 17.34 10.06 -5.38
N HIS A 674 16.47 9.09 -5.14
CA HIS A 674 15.90 8.25 -6.20
C HIS A 674 14.98 9.04 -7.17
N ALA A 675 14.30 10.08 -6.68
CA ALA A 675 13.54 10.99 -7.55
C ALA A 675 14.44 11.77 -8.54
N ILE A 676 15.71 12.04 -8.18
CA ILE A 676 16.72 12.60 -9.08
C ILE A 676 17.09 11.57 -10.15
N VAL A 677 17.26 10.30 -9.79
CA VAL A 677 17.51 9.21 -10.75
C VAL A 677 16.39 9.14 -11.78
N TRP A 678 15.13 9.13 -11.34
CA TRP A 678 13.96 9.17 -12.21
C TRP A 678 13.96 10.38 -13.13
N ARG A 679 14.19 11.57 -12.57
CA ARG A 679 14.24 12.84 -13.31
C ARG A 679 15.28 12.77 -14.44
N ASP A 680 16.51 12.37 -14.12
CA ASP A 680 17.60 12.38 -15.07
C ASP A 680 17.38 11.32 -16.16
N ALA A 681 17.03 10.08 -15.78
CA ALA A 681 16.74 9.01 -16.72
C ALA A 681 15.63 9.38 -17.74
N ILE A 682 14.51 9.86 -17.24
CA ILE A 682 13.36 10.20 -18.11
C ILE A 682 13.67 11.44 -18.98
N CYS A 683 14.23 12.50 -18.39
CA CYS A 683 14.52 13.73 -19.12
C CYS A 683 15.58 13.51 -20.21
N GLU A 684 16.62 12.73 -19.92
CA GLU A 684 17.67 12.44 -20.91
C GLU A 684 17.17 11.50 -22.01
N TYR A 685 16.37 10.50 -21.65
CA TYR A 685 15.74 9.62 -22.64
C TYR A 685 14.89 10.42 -23.63
N PHE A 686 13.97 11.26 -23.15
CA PHE A 686 13.11 12.04 -24.03
C PHE A 686 13.85 13.16 -24.75
N LEU A 687 14.91 13.75 -24.18
CA LEU A 687 15.80 14.67 -24.87
C LEU A 687 16.45 13.99 -26.09
N LYS A 688 17.01 12.81 -25.88
CA LYS A 688 17.67 12.03 -26.93
C LYS A 688 16.68 11.57 -28.02
N LEU A 689 15.50 11.10 -27.59
CA LEU A 689 14.50 10.55 -28.50
C LEU A 689 13.83 11.64 -29.35
N SER A 690 13.42 12.76 -28.73
CA SER A 690 12.73 13.85 -29.40
C SER A 690 13.65 14.81 -30.13
N GLY A 691 14.90 14.95 -29.69
CA GLY A 691 15.83 15.97 -30.14
C GLY A 691 15.44 17.41 -29.75
N ILE A 692 14.41 17.59 -28.89
CA ILE A 692 13.90 18.91 -28.47
C ILE A 692 14.45 19.23 -27.07
N PRO A 693 15.28 20.30 -26.94
CA PRO A 693 15.89 20.66 -25.67
C PRO A 693 14.85 21.22 -24.67
N ASP A 694 15.13 21.06 -23.37
CA ASP A 694 14.40 21.75 -22.30
C ASP A 694 14.56 23.27 -22.46
N ALA A 695 13.45 24.01 -22.55
CA ALA A 695 13.47 25.46 -22.68
C ALA A 695 14.18 26.20 -21.51
N LYS A 696 14.31 25.51 -20.35
CA LYS A 696 15.04 26.01 -19.18
C LYS A 696 16.50 25.53 -19.15
N GLY A 697 16.94 24.74 -20.13
CA GLY A 697 18.32 24.28 -20.28
C GLY A 697 18.81 23.36 -19.17
N ARG A 698 17.90 22.59 -18.51
CA ARG A 698 18.25 21.72 -17.37
C ARG A 698 18.56 20.29 -17.80
N ALA A 699 17.75 19.71 -18.69
CA ALA A 699 17.91 18.33 -19.14
C ALA A 699 19.23 18.13 -19.85
N GLY A 700 20.00 17.12 -19.43
CA GLY A 700 21.34 16.83 -19.95
C GLY A 700 22.43 17.81 -19.50
N HIS A 701 22.15 18.72 -18.56
CA HIS A 701 23.13 19.67 -18.01
C HIS A 701 23.29 19.49 -16.50
N HIS A 702 24.40 18.91 -16.08
CA HIS A 702 24.71 18.58 -14.69
C HIS A 702 25.92 19.36 -14.19
N VAL A 703 25.66 20.51 -13.57
CA VAL A 703 26.73 21.38 -13.06
C VAL A 703 27.40 20.75 -11.86
N GLY A 704 28.72 20.57 -11.93
CA GLY A 704 29.51 19.98 -10.84
C GLY A 704 29.51 18.43 -10.83
N ARG A 705 28.91 17.77 -11.81
CA ARG A 705 28.99 16.31 -11.97
C ARG A 705 30.34 15.88 -12.52
N ILE A 706 30.86 14.82 -11.93
CA ILE A 706 32.08 14.16 -12.34
C ILE A 706 31.77 12.68 -12.51
N GLU A 707 31.85 12.20 -13.75
CA GLU A 707 31.58 10.81 -14.09
C GLU A 707 32.63 9.90 -13.47
N ALA A 708 32.23 8.79 -12.87
CA ALA A 708 33.12 7.89 -12.15
C ALA A 708 34.18 7.28 -13.07
N GLU A 709 33.82 6.92 -14.32
CA GLU A 709 34.72 6.36 -15.30
C GLU A 709 35.77 7.38 -15.81
N SER A 710 35.56 8.66 -15.57
CA SER A 710 36.54 9.72 -15.92
C SER A 710 37.61 9.93 -14.84
N MET A 711 37.44 9.34 -13.67
CA MET A 711 38.36 9.46 -12.54
C MET A 711 39.62 8.59 -12.74
N GLU A 712 40.66 8.83 -11.95
CA GLU A 712 41.80 7.92 -11.82
C GLU A 712 41.38 6.69 -11.02
N LEU A 713 41.22 5.54 -11.72
CA LEU A 713 40.71 4.30 -11.12
C LEU A 713 41.83 3.41 -10.61
N SER A 714 41.68 2.88 -9.41
CA SER A 714 42.52 1.80 -8.87
C SER A 714 41.62 0.61 -8.52
N ARG A 715 41.76 -0.47 -9.30
CA ARG A 715 40.98 -1.72 -9.21
C ARG A 715 39.51 -1.62 -9.54
N TYR A 716 38.91 -0.47 -9.64
CA TYR A 716 37.61 -0.30 -10.25
C TYR A 716 37.66 -0.60 -11.75
N THR A 717 36.59 -1.22 -12.25
CA THR A 717 36.39 -1.51 -13.68
C THR A 717 35.20 -0.72 -14.20
N THR A 718 35.36 -0.07 -15.36
CA THR A 718 34.22 0.58 -16.03
C THR A 718 33.32 -0.47 -16.68
N ILE A 719 32.02 -0.33 -16.52
CA ILE A 719 31.00 -1.17 -17.12
C ILE A 719 30.00 -0.35 -17.93
N ASP A 720 29.37 -0.98 -18.92
CA ASP A 720 28.23 -0.43 -19.62
C ASP A 720 26.96 -0.82 -18.86
N VAL A 721 26.10 0.16 -18.53
CA VAL A 721 24.78 -0.07 -17.91
C VAL A 721 23.72 -0.17 -19.00
N ARG A 722 22.80 -1.11 -18.83
CA ARG A 722 21.70 -1.35 -19.77
C ARG A 722 20.36 -1.50 -19.05
N PRO A 723 19.31 -0.77 -19.54
CA PRO A 723 19.35 0.27 -20.58
C PRO A 723 20.21 1.48 -20.17
N TRP A 724 20.65 2.22 -21.17
CA TRP A 724 21.67 3.28 -21.02
C TRP A 724 21.25 4.44 -20.12
N GLU A 725 19.95 4.75 -20.07
CA GLU A 725 19.40 5.84 -19.26
C GLU A 725 19.46 5.57 -17.75
N ASN A 726 19.77 4.36 -17.34
CA ASN A 726 19.83 3.99 -15.92
C ASN A 726 21.16 4.41 -15.24
N ALA A 727 22.11 4.91 -16.01
CA ALA A 727 23.32 5.53 -15.51
C ALA A 727 23.73 6.70 -16.40
N SER A 728 24.41 7.69 -15.86
CA SER A 728 24.93 8.84 -16.59
C SER A 728 25.86 8.37 -17.73
N GLY A 729 25.62 8.86 -18.94
CA GLY A 729 26.36 8.39 -20.10
C GLY A 729 26.25 6.89 -20.43
N GLY A 730 25.37 6.15 -19.74
CA GLY A 730 25.20 4.70 -19.89
C GLY A 730 26.35 3.87 -19.29
N LYS A 731 27.13 4.42 -18.38
CA LYS A 731 28.31 3.80 -17.79
C LYS A 731 28.31 3.93 -16.27
N ALA A 732 29.02 3.02 -15.61
CA ALA A 732 29.32 3.08 -14.18
C ALA A 732 30.66 2.40 -13.91
N ILE A 733 31.12 2.43 -12.67
CA ILE A 733 32.28 1.64 -12.24
C ILE A 733 31.86 0.65 -11.17
N GLU A 734 32.46 -0.55 -11.18
CA GLU A 734 32.25 -1.60 -10.18
C GLU A 734 33.55 -2.09 -9.57
N CYS A 735 33.51 -2.51 -8.32
CA CYS A 735 34.62 -3.08 -7.58
C CYS A 735 34.44 -4.59 -7.40
N LEU A 736 35.30 -5.39 -7.99
CA LEU A 736 35.33 -6.86 -7.81
C LEU A 736 36.42 -7.32 -6.84
N ALA A 737 37.25 -6.40 -6.34
CA ALA A 737 38.33 -6.72 -5.43
C ALA A 737 37.89 -6.74 -3.98
N ALA A 738 37.95 -7.90 -3.32
CA ALA A 738 37.45 -8.13 -1.97
C ALA A 738 38.03 -7.18 -0.89
N ASP A 739 39.25 -6.68 -1.10
CA ASP A 739 39.92 -5.71 -0.21
C ASP A 739 39.69 -4.25 -0.62
N GLY A 740 38.79 -4.01 -1.61
CA GLY A 740 38.28 -2.71 -2.02
C GLY A 740 39.00 -2.09 -3.21
N CYS A 741 38.37 -1.07 -3.76
CA CYS A 741 38.82 -0.28 -4.90
C CYS A 741 38.78 1.21 -4.55
N SER A 742 39.47 2.06 -5.36
CA SER A 742 39.35 3.51 -5.20
C SER A 742 39.29 4.24 -6.55
N ALA A 743 38.57 5.33 -6.57
CA ALA A 743 38.48 6.28 -7.64
C ALA A 743 38.78 7.69 -7.10
N LYS A 744 39.56 8.48 -7.80
CA LYS A 744 40.02 9.78 -7.31
C LYS A 744 40.18 10.82 -8.43
N PHE A 745 40.05 12.08 -8.03
CA PHE A 745 40.30 13.23 -8.90
C PHE A 745 40.78 14.44 -8.09
N LYS A 746 41.28 15.46 -8.75
CA LYS A 746 41.66 16.74 -8.15
C LYS A 746 40.56 17.76 -8.30
N PHE A 747 40.19 18.41 -7.22
CA PHE A 747 39.18 19.47 -7.21
C PHE A 747 39.78 20.78 -7.74
N GLU A 748 39.21 21.32 -8.82
CA GLU A 748 39.66 22.55 -9.47
C GLU A 748 38.80 23.77 -9.15
N GLY A 749 37.72 23.57 -8.35
CA GLY A 749 36.79 24.63 -7.96
C GLY A 749 37.36 25.61 -6.92
N GLN A 750 36.54 26.57 -6.51
CA GLN A 750 36.91 27.57 -5.48
C GLN A 750 36.93 26.93 -4.09
N PRO A 751 37.82 27.37 -3.19
CA PRO A 751 37.82 26.92 -1.81
C PRO A 751 36.47 27.27 -1.11
N GLY A 752 35.88 26.31 -0.41
CA GLY A 752 34.58 26.54 0.25
C GLY A 752 34.01 25.32 0.97
N LYS A 753 32.80 25.48 1.48
CA LYS A 753 31.99 24.36 1.96
C LYS A 753 31.11 23.82 0.87
N TYR A 754 31.10 22.52 0.72
CA TYR A 754 30.37 21.82 -0.32
C TYR A 754 29.54 20.67 0.26
N GLU A 755 28.53 20.27 -0.44
CA GLU A 755 27.87 18.98 -0.35
C GLU A 755 28.46 18.08 -1.46
N ILE A 756 28.91 16.89 -1.08
CA ILE A 756 29.35 15.86 -2.03
C ILE A 756 28.21 14.82 -2.10
N ASP A 757 27.58 14.73 -3.25
CA ASP A 757 26.54 13.75 -3.52
C ASP A 757 27.09 12.63 -4.41
N ILE A 758 26.85 11.37 -4.05
CA ILE A 758 27.35 10.21 -4.77
C ILE A 758 26.16 9.37 -5.21
N GLN A 759 26.04 9.18 -6.52
CA GLN A 759 25.09 8.25 -7.13
C GLN A 759 25.71 6.87 -7.12
N TYR A 760 25.17 5.95 -6.31
CA TYR A 760 25.67 4.59 -6.13
C TYR A 760 24.57 3.55 -6.39
N PHE A 761 24.96 2.28 -6.39
CA PHE A 761 24.03 1.16 -6.55
C PHE A 761 24.06 0.27 -5.32
N ASP A 762 22.88 -0.19 -4.91
CA ASP A 762 22.61 -1.04 -3.74
C ASP A 762 21.89 -2.30 -4.24
N LEU A 763 22.54 -3.44 -4.21
CA LEU A 763 21.99 -4.69 -4.73
C LEU A 763 21.36 -5.51 -3.60
N LYS A 764 20.39 -6.34 -3.95
CA LYS A 764 19.57 -7.12 -3.01
C LYS A 764 20.38 -8.02 -2.07
N ASN A 765 21.51 -8.53 -2.52
CA ASN A 765 22.28 -9.56 -1.82
C ASN A 765 23.69 -9.05 -1.47
N GLY A 766 23.78 -8.10 -0.57
CA GLY A 766 25.05 -7.56 -0.09
C GLY A 766 24.85 -6.22 0.63
N ASP A 767 25.91 -5.78 1.29
CA ASP A 767 25.98 -4.50 2.01
C ASP A 767 27.30 -3.80 1.63
N GLY A 768 27.40 -3.31 0.40
CA GLY A 768 28.57 -2.59 -0.10
C GLY A 768 28.91 -1.38 0.79
N ARG A 769 30.19 -1.13 1.03
CA ARG A 769 30.65 -0.03 1.88
C ARG A 769 31.37 1.01 1.06
N TYR A 770 31.11 2.28 1.33
CA TYR A 770 31.75 3.43 0.69
C TYR A 770 32.40 4.35 1.71
N ARG A 771 33.54 4.97 1.31
CA ARG A 771 34.27 5.96 2.09
C ARG A 771 34.65 7.13 1.20
N VAL A 772 34.50 8.34 1.72
CA VAL A 772 34.87 9.58 1.03
C VAL A 772 36.02 10.25 1.78
N PHE A 773 37.08 10.55 1.05
CA PHE A 773 38.25 11.25 1.56
C PHE A 773 38.45 12.57 0.81
N VAL A 774 38.87 13.60 1.52
CA VAL A 774 39.31 14.89 0.98
C VAL A 774 40.67 15.20 1.57
N ALA A 775 41.69 15.37 0.75
CA ALA A 775 43.08 15.57 1.16
C ALA A 775 43.51 14.52 2.22
N ASP A 776 43.26 13.22 1.93
CA ASP A 776 43.53 12.05 2.79
C ASP A 776 42.76 12.00 4.12
N LYS A 777 41.90 12.96 4.40
CA LYS A 777 41.03 12.93 5.57
C LYS A 777 39.70 12.23 5.22
N LEU A 778 39.32 11.18 5.98
CA LEU A 778 38.00 10.59 5.91
C LEU A 778 36.96 11.65 6.32
N VAL A 779 36.03 11.97 5.42
CA VAL A 779 34.95 12.94 5.64
C VAL A 779 33.59 12.29 5.79
N ASP A 780 33.37 11.12 5.18
CA ASP A 780 32.14 10.35 5.29
C ASP A 780 32.34 8.85 5.03
N GLU A 781 31.47 8.03 5.60
CA GLU A 781 31.42 6.58 5.41
C GLU A 781 29.98 6.09 5.55
N TRP A 782 29.50 5.24 4.63
CA TRP A 782 28.19 4.61 4.73
C TRP A 782 28.19 3.18 4.18
N ILE A 783 27.10 2.45 4.47
CA ILE A 783 26.85 1.11 3.97
C ILE A 783 25.59 1.17 3.08
N ALA A 784 25.66 0.62 1.89
CA ALA A 784 24.51 0.38 1.04
C ALA A 784 23.70 -0.77 1.65
N SER A 785 22.63 -0.44 2.37
CA SER A 785 21.88 -1.42 3.19
C SER A 785 20.36 -1.31 3.01
N PHE A 786 19.88 -0.61 1.99
CA PHE A 786 18.47 -0.58 1.65
C PHE A 786 17.99 -1.90 1.03
N GLN A 787 18.93 -2.74 0.52
CA GLN A 787 18.66 -4.02 -0.12
C GLN A 787 17.54 -3.85 -1.16
N LEU A 788 17.80 -3.02 -2.15
CA LEU A 788 16.85 -2.70 -3.21
C LEU A 788 16.48 -3.97 -3.98
N PRO A 789 15.34 -4.03 -4.68
CA PRO A 789 14.82 -5.29 -5.24
C PRO A 789 15.66 -5.85 -6.38
N ALA A 790 16.59 -5.06 -6.93
CA ALA A 790 17.40 -5.41 -8.07
C ALA A 790 18.58 -6.32 -7.74
N THR A 791 18.90 -7.22 -8.68
CA THR A 791 20.10 -8.07 -8.66
C THR A 791 21.15 -7.60 -9.69
N LYS A 792 20.88 -6.50 -10.38
CA LYS A 792 21.75 -5.89 -11.40
C LYS A 792 21.86 -4.40 -11.17
N ILE A 793 22.96 -3.83 -11.66
CA ILE A 793 23.17 -2.38 -11.68
C ILE A 793 22.18 -1.76 -12.67
N GLY A 794 21.34 -0.85 -12.18
CA GLY A 794 20.30 -0.19 -12.95
C GLY A 794 19.52 0.85 -12.16
N GLY A 795 18.44 1.38 -12.73
CA GLY A 795 17.59 2.38 -12.08
C GLY A 795 16.91 1.88 -10.80
N ASP A 796 16.65 0.60 -10.73
CA ASP A 796 16.00 -0.07 -9.61
C ASP A 796 16.95 -0.46 -8.45
N SER A 797 18.27 -0.36 -8.67
CA SER A 797 19.31 -0.46 -7.63
C SER A 797 19.92 0.87 -7.27
N SER A 798 19.53 1.97 -7.92
CA SER A 798 20.15 3.28 -7.73
C SER A 798 19.79 3.91 -6.40
N GLY A 799 20.79 4.48 -5.73
CA GLY A 799 20.65 5.30 -4.53
C GLY A 799 21.53 6.54 -4.64
N ARG A 800 21.28 7.54 -3.79
CA ARG A 800 22.07 8.74 -3.71
C ARG A 800 22.44 9.04 -2.27
N HIS A 801 23.73 9.09 -1.97
CA HIS A 801 24.24 9.45 -0.65
C HIS A 801 24.73 10.89 -0.66
N ARG A 802 24.51 11.61 0.46
CA ARG A 802 24.86 13.03 0.62
C ARG A 802 25.78 13.24 1.78
N SER A 803 26.91 13.90 1.51
CA SER A 803 27.92 14.30 2.51
C SER A 803 27.95 15.84 2.61
N PRO A 804 27.13 16.45 3.48
CA PRO A 804 27.03 17.92 3.57
C PRO A 804 28.18 18.55 4.39
N GLY A 805 28.50 19.80 4.10
CA GLY A 805 29.37 20.62 4.95
C GLY A 805 30.85 20.32 4.81
N VAL A 806 31.25 19.63 3.77
CA VAL A 806 32.64 19.24 3.52
C VAL A 806 33.47 20.45 3.09
N GLN A 807 34.55 20.75 3.81
CA GLN A 807 35.49 21.82 3.43
C GLN A 807 36.42 21.29 2.33
N ILE A 808 36.42 21.93 1.16
CA ILE A 808 37.27 21.55 0.01
C ILE A 808 38.06 22.78 -0.44
N ASN A 809 39.36 22.60 -0.72
CA ASN A 809 40.21 23.62 -1.27
C ASN A 809 40.61 23.25 -2.70
N ARG A 810 40.99 24.23 -3.49
CA ARG A 810 41.51 24.01 -4.85
C ARG A 810 42.78 23.14 -4.81
N GLY A 811 42.80 22.08 -5.59
CA GLY A 811 43.89 21.12 -5.65
C GLY A 811 43.80 19.95 -4.67
N ASP A 812 42.82 19.97 -3.73
CA ASP A 812 42.56 18.83 -2.86
C ASP A 812 42.20 17.60 -3.69
N GLU A 813 42.79 16.43 -3.37
CA GLU A 813 42.38 15.15 -3.94
C GLU A 813 41.10 14.68 -3.24
N ILE A 814 40.08 14.38 -4.02
CA ILE A 814 38.86 13.70 -3.56
C ILE A 814 38.94 12.25 -3.99
N ARG A 815 38.81 11.33 -3.03
CA ARG A 815 38.92 9.90 -3.26
C ARG A 815 37.71 9.18 -2.67
N ILE A 816 37.09 8.33 -3.50
CA ILE A 816 35.99 7.44 -3.10
C ILE A 816 36.56 6.01 -3.07
N GLU A 817 36.40 5.35 -1.93
CA GLU A 817 36.72 3.93 -1.78
C GLU A 817 35.44 3.11 -1.71
N GLY A 818 35.35 2.00 -2.43
CA GLY A 818 34.29 1.01 -2.36
C GLY A 818 34.81 -0.34 -1.93
N ILE A 819 34.12 -0.98 -0.99
CA ILE A 819 34.42 -2.33 -0.48
C ILE A 819 33.19 -3.18 -0.77
N PRO A 820 33.31 -4.18 -1.68
CA PRO A 820 32.16 -5.04 -2.03
C PRO A 820 31.80 -5.99 -0.90
N ASP A 821 30.54 -6.41 -0.87
CA ASP A 821 30.06 -7.53 -0.03
C ASP A 821 29.12 -8.40 -0.87
N LYS A 822 29.43 -9.71 -0.97
CA LYS A 822 28.66 -10.69 -1.76
C LYS A 822 28.43 -10.24 -3.21
N GLU A 823 27.15 -10.01 -3.58
CA GLU A 823 26.75 -9.58 -4.91
C GLU A 823 26.74 -8.05 -5.06
N ASP A 824 26.89 -7.29 -3.98
CA ASP A 824 27.03 -5.85 -4.02
C ASP A 824 28.49 -5.47 -4.29
N HIS A 825 28.73 -5.00 -5.51
CA HIS A 825 30.07 -4.68 -6.00
C HIS A 825 30.50 -3.25 -5.65
N ALA A 826 29.88 -2.60 -4.68
CA ALA A 826 30.15 -1.21 -4.31
C ALA A 826 30.30 -0.30 -5.52
N ALA A 827 29.36 -0.42 -6.47
CA ALA A 827 29.38 0.29 -7.74
C ALA A 827 28.83 1.70 -7.58
N PHE A 828 29.38 2.66 -8.35
CA PHE A 828 28.81 4.00 -8.43
C PHE A 828 28.96 4.62 -9.82
N ASP A 829 28.12 5.61 -10.10
CA ASP A 829 27.90 6.23 -11.40
C ASP A 829 28.68 7.55 -11.51
N TYR A 830 28.38 8.49 -10.63
CA TYR A 830 29.01 9.81 -10.61
C TYR A 830 29.01 10.41 -9.22
N ILE A 831 29.74 11.53 -9.11
CA ILE A 831 29.62 12.42 -7.94
C ILE A 831 29.20 13.82 -8.41
N GLU A 832 28.49 14.55 -7.54
CA GLU A 832 28.21 15.98 -7.73
C GLU A 832 28.76 16.77 -6.55
N ILE A 833 29.44 17.88 -6.84
CA ILE A 833 30.01 18.77 -5.84
C ILE A 833 29.24 20.09 -5.86
N ILE A 834 28.39 20.28 -4.87
CA ILE A 834 27.41 21.36 -4.81
C ILE A 834 27.88 22.40 -3.78
N PRO A 835 28.14 23.68 -4.20
CA PRO A 835 28.52 24.73 -3.26
C PRO A 835 27.43 24.96 -2.22
N GLN A 836 27.78 24.96 -0.92
CA GLN A 836 26.88 25.42 0.12
C GLN A 836 27.01 26.92 0.29
N LEU A 837 25.96 27.64 -0.09
CA LEU A 837 25.91 29.10 0.09
C LEU A 837 25.98 29.40 1.62
N ARG A 838 26.84 30.37 1.99
CA ARG A 838 26.86 30.89 3.36
C ARG A 838 25.52 31.61 3.59
N HIS A 839 24.69 31.04 4.49
CA HIS A 839 23.54 31.76 5.03
C HIS A 839 23.95 32.79 6.04
#